data_048156f685c0650694ccc5547eea8f8b
#
_entry.id   048156f685c0650694ccc5547eea8f8b
#
_cell.length_a   1.000
_cell.length_b   1.000
_cell.length_c   1.000
_cell.angle_alpha   90.00
_cell.angle_beta   90.00
_cell.angle_gamma   90.00
#
_symmetry.space_group_name_H-M   'P 1'
#
loop_
_entity.id
_entity.type
_entity.pdbx_description
1 polymer ?
#
loop_
_entity_poly.entity_id
_entity_poly.type
_entity_poly.pdbx_seq_one_letter_code
_entity_poly.pdbx_strand_id
1 'polypeptide(L)'
;MHSAKLRKAILNATALVSLGAFGVPTHVFAFALAAHDGKPNAARDDAKPDAANGKSATADAPAAEVDGAIKNLQGVHVVAPRTSAQVARDTQKDAPNLIDIRTEEQIQALPDSNTAEAVRRIPGIMMETDEGEGRYVNIRGFDSDLNSTTYAGVRLMPTNNASPFGGYRAVALDSIPTGFIGAVRVTKSNLPNQDAEALGGTIEVLPRTAPAEQGWFFQGNAGLGYEPLRSKPLSDFSLTGGGRFGPFSIVLTASGHVDSRGIDDVEPAYFNDAAHPYQAVNVIEQRDYELHRRRHGYALELGYQPDDNDQWYFRAFDAGYTERYKRQFMDVTADGNTTALANGTLLDTLTVPGAITRSLRDEEETSRERFYMLGGENTLPALAGTTLDYHVAYVEGTYKKPYDYNSSFTYNPPSAPASAPTISYSPSGPGHVPLYTISGAPGYLDPANYTLSSFVNGKARNFDREMSYAVNSKTPVEWGNLSDQSLQFGLGVQQRHKRTTAQPYSYDNLPPLPLTAVSGGSSETYYDNHYQNGVDIIPGALQGIFGPGAIAPGDVTSSQQQYLDSHEDIYAAYGQYSGSYGKLGILGGVRFEETRNHSDAFSAGVDAAGNPFAYPIGSRHSYHNVFPSLQFRYELAPELILRAAYSSTIARPGFNQANPALAVDVGSGLVTTGNPSLKPATANNFDFSIEKYLPDAGILSAGIFDKEISDYIVPIQTTQTLPSANLYPGGALPFRIFTFKNVGSSYARGLELNWRQKFRNLPGWLGGLGAGLNYTWVDSRIEIRPGEYSMLPSASKNTWNATLFYERAGLKLALAAYSASADLFGIGNDRSSDIYNAQRTSMDFSASYELPEDWTIYVQAKNLLDTPHAFYQGSPSRPIQREFYGRTYLAGVRFSF
;
A
#
# COMPACT_ATOMS: atom_id res chain seq x y z
N MET A 1 39.05 0.73 -23.39
CA MET A 1 38.75 1.63 -22.24
C MET A 1 37.51 2.51 -22.47
N HIS A 2 37.08 2.85 -23.70
CA HIS A 2 35.86 3.63 -23.94
C HIS A 2 34.55 2.82 -23.77
N SER A 3 34.54 1.50 -23.99
CA SER A 3 33.35 0.66 -23.92
C SER A 3 32.85 0.37 -22.50
N ALA A 4 33.77 0.29 -21.53
CA ALA A 4 33.39 0.03 -20.13
C ALA A 4 32.72 1.24 -19.44
N LYS A 5 33.12 2.48 -19.83
CA LYS A 5 32.48 3.70 -19.32
C LYS A 5 31.10 3.91 -19.92
N LEU A 6 30.90 3.54 -21.16
CA LEU A 6 29.60 3.61 -21.82
C LEU A 6 28.61 2.57 -21.25
N ARG A 7 29.11 1.35 -20.91
CA ARG A 7 28.31 0.30 -20.25
C ARG A 7 27.86 0.69 -18.84
N LYS A 8 28.76 1.35 -18.08
CA LYS A 8 28.39 1.83 -16.71
C LYS A 8 27.37 2.97 -16.76
N ALA A 9 27.44 3.84 -17.78
CA ALA A 9 26.47 4.91 -18.00
C ALA A 9 25.11 4.38 -18.51
N ILE A 10 25.10 3.35 -19.36
CA ILE A 10 23.88 2.72 -19.86
C ILE A 10 23.21 1.88 -18.77
N LEU A 11 23.96 1.11 -17.99
CA LEU A 11 23.41 0.39 -16.83
C LEU A 11 22.84 1.34 -15.76
N ASN A 12 23.49 2.47 -15.50
CA ASN A 12 22.97 3.48 -14.58
C ASN A 12 21.77 4.25 -15.16
N ALA A 13 21.71 4.49 -16.47
CA ALA A 13 20.56 5.13 -17.10
C ALA A 13 19.36 4.18 -17.23
N THR A 14 19.59 2.90 -17.51
CA THR A 14 18.52 1.88 -17.56
C THR A 14 18.04 1.53 -16.15
N ALA A 15 18.94 1.48 -15.18
CA ALA A 15 18.58 1.33 -13.77
C ALA A 15 17.79 2.56 -13.24
N LEU A 16 18.08 3.77 -13.71
CA LEU A 16 17.32 4.98 -13.34
C LEU A 16 15.92 5.03 -13.98
N VAL A 17 15.75 4.51 -15.17
CA VAL A 17 14.43 4.42 -15.83
C VAL A 17 13.62 3.26 -15.24
N SER A 18 14.22 2.12 -14.93
CA SER A 18 13.55 1.01 -14.23
C SER A 18 13.38 1.26 -12.72
N LEU A 19 14.28 2.00 -12.07
CA LEU A 19 14.16 2.42 -10.67
C LEU A 19 13.10 3.51 -10.45
N GLY A 20 12.74 4.28 -11.46
CA GLY A 20 11.63 5.23 -11.41
C GLY A 20 10.25 4.55 -11.47
N ALA A 21 10.16 3.37 -12.07
CA ALA A 21 8.90 2.60 -12.17
C ALA A 21 8.69 1.61 -11.02
N PHE A 22 9.78 1.11 -10.42
CA PHE A 22 9.75 0.19 -9.29
C PHE A 22 10.65 0.77 -8.21
N GLY A 23 10.10 1.69 -7.42
CA GLY A 23 10.77 2.32 -6.28
C GLY A 23 11.20 1.31 -5.23
N VAL A 24 12.27 0.59 -5.48
CA VAL A 24 12.95 -0.24 -4.51
C VAL A 24 14.33 0.37 -4.24
N PRO A 25 14.47 1.25 -3.25
CA PRO A 25 15.78 1.54 -2.70
C PRO A 25 16.12 0.44 -1.73
N THR A 26 17.18 -0.21 -1.99
CA THR A 26 17.84 -1.14 -1.11
C THR A 26 18.57 -0.40 0.00
N HIS A 27 18.39 -0.82 1.25
CA HIS A 27 19.47 -0.86 2.29
C HIS A 27 19.10 -0.54 3.75
N VAL A 28 19.37 -1.18 4.82
CA VAL A 28 20.22 -1.70 5.83
C VAL A 28 20.06 -1.49 7.32
N PHE A 29 20.46 -2.20 8.21
CA PHE A 29 21.47 -2.66 9.19
C PHE A 29 20.95 -3.54 10.32
N ALA A 30 21.78 -4.46 10.76
CA ALA A 30 21.59 -5.31 11.94
C ALA A 30 22.40 -4.81 13.15
N PHE A 31 21.87 -5.04 14.37
CA PHE A 31 22.66 -5.15 15.58
C PHE A 31 22.23 -6.38 16.42
N ALA A 32 23.20 -7.10 16.90
CA ALA A 32 23.07 -8.28 17.73
C ALA A 32 22.68 -7.93 19.17
N LEU A 33 21.81 -8.74 19.78
CA LEU A 33 21.58 -8.74 21.22
C LEU A 33 22.08 -10.07 21.80
N ALA A 34 22.98 -9.94 22.74
CA ALA A 34 23.52 -11.04 23.54
C ALA A 34 22.45 -11.59 24.50
N ALA A 35 22.38 -12.90 24.59
CA ALA A 35 21.58 -13.64 25.52
C ALA A 35 22.15 -13.55 26.94
N HIS A 36 21.28 -13.47 27.92
CA HIS A 36 21.62 -13.78 29.31
C HIS A 36 20.66 -14.85 29.85
N ASP A 37 21.24 -15.98 30.21
CA ASP A 37 20.59 -17.12 30.82
C ASP A 37 20.21 -16.84 32.28
N GLY A 38 19.06 -17.31 32.69
CA GLY A 38 18.69 -17.39 34.11
C GLY A 38 17.52 -18.35 34.30
N LYS A 39 17.79 -19.55 34.72
CA LYS A 39 16.85 -20.62 35.03
C LYS A 39 16.37 -20.55 36.50
N PRO A 40 15.44 -21.40 36.88
CA PRO A 40 14.26 -21.05 37.71
C PRO A 40 14.33 -21.62 39.11
N ASN A 41 13.37 -21.27 39.94
CA ASN A 41 13.07 -22.11 41.09
C ASN A 41 11.56 -22.14 41.39
N ALA A 42 11.11 -23.34 41.65
CA ALA A 42 9.76 -23.74 41.99
C ALA A 42 9.48 -23.66 43.48
N ALA A 43 8.23 -23.41 43.86
CA ALA A 43 7.65 -24.00 45.07
C ALA A 43 6.10 -24.00 44.99
N ARG A 44 5.55 -25.16 45.34
CA ARG A 44 4.17 -25.53 45.57
C ARG A 44 3.52 -24.73 46.69
N ASP A 45 2.19 -24.61 46.68
CA ASP A 45 1.35 -25.42 47.55
C ASP A 45 -0.16 -25.19 47.31
N ASP A 46 -0.86 -26.26 47.59
CA ASP A 46 -2.28 -26.56 47.46
C ASP A 46 -3.26 -25.65 48.25
N ALA A 47 -4.49 -25.54 47.75
CA ALA A 47 -5.72 -25.84 48.52
C ALA A 47 -7.03 -25.59 47.71
N LYS A 48 -7.80 -26.63 47.49
CA LYS A 48 -9.27 -26.66 47.35
C LYS A 48 -9.90 -26.92 48.75
N PRO A 49 -11.18 -26.77 49.02
CA PRO A 49 -12.43 -26.86 48.21
C PRO A 49 -13.48 -25.80 48.62
N ASP A 50 -14.66 -25.68 48.08
CA ASP A 50 -15.84 -26.53 48.12
C ASP A 50 -17.05 -25.84 47.44
N ALA A 51 -17.97 -26.68 47.03
CA ALA A 51 -19.20 -26.35 46.31
C ALA A 51 -20.35 -25.92 47.25
N ALA A 52 -21.26 -25.07 46.74
CA ALA A 52 -22.64 -25.09 47.20
C ALA A 52 -23.63 -24.60 46.15
N ASN A 53 -24.62 -25.43 45.92
CA ASN A 53 -25.86 -25.29 45.14
C ASN A 53 -26.73 -24.09 45.53
N GLY A 54 -27.47 -23.53 44.53
CA GLY A 54 -28.55 -22.59 44.80
C GLY A 54 -29.44 -22.29 43.62
N LYS A 55 -30.49 -23.05 43.43
CA LYS A 55 -31.71 -22.98 42.61
C LYS A 55 -32.12 -21.68 41.92
N SER A 56 -32.50 -21.89 40.66
CA SER A 56 -33.60 -21.32 39.85
C SER A 56 -34.63 -20.43 40.55
N ALA A 57 -34.89 -19.27 39.97
CA ALA A 57 -36.21 -18.63 40.01
C ALA A 57 -36.38 -17.79 38.71
N THR A 58 -37.36 -18.21 37.93
CA THR A 58 -38.00 -17.49 36.84
C THR A 58 -38.76 -16.29 37.35
N ALA A 59 -38.60 -15.12 36.76
CA ALA A 59 -39.58 -14.05 36.85
C ALA A 59 -39.60 -13.26 35.54
N ASP A 60 -40.74 -13.29 34.87
CA ASP A 60 -41.13 -12.42 33.80
C ASP A 60 -41.16 -10.96 34.25
N ALA A 61 -40.60 -10.05 33.48
CA ALA A 61 -40.90 -8.62 33.54
C ALA A 61 -40.84 -8.02 32.13
N PRO A 62 -41.67 -7.01 31.81
CA PRO A 62 -42.05 -6.64 30.47
C PRO A 62 -40.99 -5.78 29.78
N ALA A 63 -40.96 -5.89 28.44
CA ALA A 63 -40.13 -5.10 27.56
C ALA A 63 -40.40 -3.59 27.75
N ALA A 64 -39.40 -2.88 28.22
CA ALA A 64 -39.36 -1.41 28.12
C ALA A 64 -38.69 -1.05 26.79
N GLU A 65 -39.41 -0.34 25.94
CA GLU A 65 -38.84 0.36 24.80
C GLU A 65 -37.84 1.38 25.33
N VAL A 66 -36.57 1.19 24.98
CA VAL A 66 -35.51 2.19 25.17
C VAL A 66 -35.20 2.77 23.81
N ASP A 67 -35.77 3.94 23.55
CA ASP A 67 -35.41 4.81 22.43
C ASP A 67 -34.05 5.43 22.77
N GLY A 68 -32.96 4.77 22.30
CA GLY A 68 -31.58 5.20 22.52
C GLY A 68 -31.07 5.94 21.32
N ALA A 69 -31.08 7.26 21.37
CA ALA A 69 -30.44 8.11 20.38
C ALA A 69 -28.98 7.70 20.18
N ILE A 70 -28.60 7.42 18.92
CA ILE A 70 -27.25 7.07 18.49
C ILE A 70 -26.34 8.28 18.69
N LYS A 71 -25.52 8.28 19.74
CA LYS A 71 -24.45 9.27 19.94
C LYS A 71 -23.21 8.86 19.15
N ASN A 72 -22.76 9.76 18.35
CA ASN A 72 -21.46 9.91 17.64
C ASN A 72 -20.48 8.75 17.63
N LEU A 73 -20.15 8.30 16.42
CA LEU A 73 -19.14 7.30 16.08
C LEU A 73 -17.71 7.83 16.09
N GLN A 74 -17.25 8.36 17.18
CA GLN A 74 -15.84 8.30 17.58
C GLN A 74 -15.62 7.23 18.66
N GLY A 75 -16.69 6.63 19.15
CA GLY A 75 -16.69 5.42 19.95
C GLY A 75 -17.85 4.52 19.51
N VAL A 76 -17.58 3.33 19.00
CA VAL A 76 -18.63 2.36 18.63
C VAL A 76 -19.21 1.77 19.91
N HIS A 77 -20.37 2.25 20.36
CA HIS A 77 -21.20 1.54 21.33
C HIS A 77 -22.11 0.57 20.57
N VAL A 78 -21.88 -0.72 20.70
CA VAL A 78 -22.73 -1.77 20.14
C VAL A 78 -23.76 -2.16 21.19
N VAL A 79 -25.03 -1.84 20.92
CA VAL A 79 -26.16 -2.38 21.69
C VAL A 79 -26.71 -3.59 20.93
N ALA A 80 -26.65 -4.80 21.54
CA ALA A 80 -27.22 -6.02 20.96
C ALA A 80 -28.77 -5.95 21.00
N PRO A 81 -29.48 -6.51 19.99
CA PRO A 81 -29.19 -7.71 19.19
C PRO A 81 -29.03 -7.45 17.67
N ARG A 82 -28.51 -6.31 17.25
CA ARG A 82 -28.22 -6.03 15.81
C ARG A 82 -26.89 -6.65 15.44
N THR A 83 -26.78 -7.22 14.23
CA THR A 83 -25.49 -7.70 13.71
C THR A 83 -24.54 -6.51 13.49
N SER A 84 -23.23 -6.73 13.56
CA SER A 84 -22.21 -5.73 13.29
C SER A 84 -22.42 -5.05 11.93
N ALA A 85 -22.83 -5.82 10.91
CA ALA A 85 -23.15 -5.32 9.58
C ALA A 85 -24.39 -4.39 9.55
N GLN A 86 -25.40 -4.64 10.40
CA GLN A 86 -26.57 -3.74 10.55
C GLN A 86 -26.17 -2.43 11.20
N VAL A 87 -25.39 -2.48 12.29
CA VAL A 87 -24.88 -1.28 12.96
C VAL A 87 -24.04 -0.43 12.00
N ALA A 88 -23.14 -1.04 11.23
CA ALA A 88 -22.36 -0.32 10.23
C ALA A 88 -23.25 0.32 9.15
N ARG A 89 -24.32 -0.35 8.75
CA ARG A 89 -25.25 0.14 7.76
C ARG A 89 -26.11 1.31 8.29
N ASP A 90 -26.57 1.23 9.54
CA ASP A 90 -27.26 2.32 10.22
C ASP A 90 -26.35 3.53 10.39
N THR A 91 -25.11 3.30 10.79
CA THR A 91 -24.06 4.33 10.84
C THR A 91 -23.86 5.03 9.52
N GLN A 92 -23.73 4.26 8.42
CA GLN A 92 -23.61 4.84 7.08
C GLN A 92 -24.85 5.66 6.70
N LYS A 93 -26.04 5.17 7.04
CA LYS A 93 -27.33 5.85 6.79
C LYS A 93 -27.41 7.20 7.52
N ASP A 94 -26.95 7.25 8.76
CA ASP A 94 -27.10 8.43 9.62
C ASP A 94 -25.93 9.41 9.53
N ALA A 95 -24.82 9.01 8.90
CA ALA A 95 -23.69 9.90 8.66
C ALA A 95 -24.10 11.18 7.89
N PRO A 96 -23.58 12.36 8.25
CA PRO A 96 -23.84 13.60 7.52
C PRO A 96 -23.20 13.63 6.13
N ASN A 97 -22.12 12.89 5.93
CA ASN A 97 -21.31 12.85 4.71
C ASN A 97 -21.33 11.48 4.04
N LEU A 98 -20.65 11.32 2.91
CA LEU A 98 -20.54 10.05 2.19
C LEU A 98 -19.46 9.18 2.80
N ILE A 99 -19.86 8.06 3.39
CA ILE A 99 -18.97 7.04 3.94
C ILE A 99 -19.42 5.64 3.52
N ASP A 100 -18.45 4.72 3.44
CA ASP A 100 -18.68 3.28 3.36
C ASP A 100 -17.98 2.57 4.52
N ILE A 101 -18.63 1.57 5.11
CA ILE A 101 -18.08 0.80 6.24
C ILE A 101 -18.09 -0.68 5.91
N ARG A 102 -16.95 -1.37 6.15
CA ARG A 102 -16.86 -2.83 6.21
C ARG A 102 -16.50 -3.27 7.63
N THR A 103 -17.31 -4.15 8.18
CA THR A 103 -17.10 -4.71 9.53
C THR A 103 -16.12 -5.89 9.48
N GLU A 104 -15.57 -6.24 10.65
CA GLU A 104 -14.74 -7.42 10.83
C GLU A 104 -15.39 -8.69 10.24
N GLU A 105 -16.68 -8.94 10.53
CA GLU A 105 -17.41 -10.10 10.01
C GLU A 105 -17.42 -10.14 8.47
N GLN A 106 -17.62 -8.98 7.82
CA GLN A 106 -17.60 -8.87 6.36
C GLN A 106 -16.19 -9.04 5.78
N ILE A 107 -15.15 -8.65 6.52
CA ILE A 107 -13.75 -8.85 6.13
C ILE A 107 -13.40 -10.32 6.24
N GLN A 108 -13.72 -10.98 7.35
CA GLN A 108 -13.44 -12.40 7.58
C GLN A 108 -14.22 -13.37 6.68
N ALA A 109 -15.32 -12.91 6.06
CA ALA A 109 -16.11 -13.71 5.13
C ALA A 109 -15.38 -14.07 3.82
N LEU A 110 -14.24 -13.44 3.54
CA LEU A 110 -13.44 -13.61 2.32
C LEU A 110 -11.95 -13.77 2.69
N PRO A 111 -11.08 -14.26 1.80
CA PRO A 111 -9.66 -14.49 2.07
C PRO A 111 -8.83 -13.20 2.04
N ASP A 112 -9.29 -12.15 2.72
CA ASP A 112 -8.62 -10.86 2.79
C ASP A 112 -7.59 -10.91 3.94
N SER A 113 -6.28 -11.00 3.65
CA SER A 113 -5.20 -11.20 4.63
C SER A 113 -4.69 -9.90 5.27
N ASN A 114 -4.88 -8.75 4.61
CA ASN A 114 -4.43 -7.44 5.05
C ASN A 114 -5.48 -6.34 4.79
N THR A 115 -5.20 -5.14 5.26
CA THR A 115 -6.15 -4.01 5.18
C THR A 115 -6.43 -3.57 3.75
N ALA A 116 -5.45 -3.60 2.83
CA ALA A 116 -5.68 -3.24 1.43
C ALA A 116 -6.70 -4.18 0.77
N GLU A 117 -6.59 -5.47 1.00
CA GLU A 117 -7.53 -6.47 0.50
C GLU A 117 -8.92 -6.30 1.13
N ALA A 118 -8.95 -5.97 2.42
CA ALA A 118 -10.20 -5.72 3.12
C ALA A 118 -11.01 -4.57 2.52
N VAL A 119 -10.39 -3.51 2.02
CA VAL A 119 -11.09 -2.33 1.47
C VAL A 119 -11.39 -2.42 -0.02
N ARG A 120 -10.69 -3.26 -0.81
CA ARG A 120 -10.85 -3.34 -2.28
C ARG A 120 -12.28 -3.62 -2.76
N ARG A 121 -13.16 -4.12 -1.88
CA ARG A 121 -14.56 -4.45 -2.20
C ARG A 121 -15.54 -3.31 -1.93
N ILE A 122 -15.03 -2.15 -1.54
CA ILE A 122 -15.81 -0.90 -1.40
C ILE A 122 -15.88 -0.21 -2.76
N PRO A 123 -17.05 0.37 -3.15
CA PRO A 123 -17.15 1.13 -4.40
C PRO A 123 -16.14 2.28 -4.45
N GLY A 124 -15.58 2.53 -5.63
CA GLY A 124 -14.58 3.58 -5.83
C GLY A 124 -13.16 3.19 -5.43
N ILE A 125 -12.94 1.98 -4.94
CA ILE A 125 -11.63 1.50 -4.51
C ILE A 125 -10.97 0.64 -5.60
N MET A 126 -9.74 0.98 -5.93
CA MET A 126 -8.81 0.14 -6.68
C MET A 126 -7.64 -0.25 -5.76
N MET A 127 -7.20 -1.48 -5.84
CA MET A 127 -6.09 -2.00 -5.05
C MET A 127 -4.90 -2.27 -5.97
N GLU A 128 -3.75 -1.76 -5.61
CA GLU A 128 -2.47 -2.13 -6.19
C GLU A 128 -1.87 -3.30 -5.42
N THR A 129 -1.31 -4.24 -6.16
CA THR A 129 -0.67 -5.44 -5.61
C THR A 129 0.83 -5.37 -5.80
N ASP A 130 1.54 -5.92 -4.83
CA ASP A 130 2.96 -6.16 -4.90
C ASP A 130 3.23 -7.55 -4.30
N GLU A 131 4.04 -8.35 -4.98
CA GLU A 131 4.39 -9.72 -4.57
C GLU A 131 3.17 -10.60 -4.23
N GLY A 132 2.07 -10.41 -4.99
CA GLY A 132 0.83 -11.19 -4.88
C GLY A 132 -0.10 -10.79 -3.75
N GLU A 133 0.20 -9.74 -2.99
CA GLU A 133 -0.69 -9.18 -1.97
C GLU A 133 -1.11 -7.73 -2.29
N GLY A 134 -2.26 -7.31 -1.77
CA GLY A 134 -2.66 -5.91 -1.84
C GLY A 134 -1.77 -5.06 -0.95
N ARG A 135 -1.20 -3.98 -1.47
CA ARG A 135 -0.28 -3.10 -0.74
C ARG A 135 -0.79 -1.68 -0.63
N TYR A 136 -1.18 -1.08 -1.74
CA TYR A 136 -1.67 0.29 -1.81
C TYR A 136 -3.12 0.34 -2.27
N VAL A 137 -3.79 1.44 -1.96
CA VAL A 137 -5.21 1.62 -2.29
C VAL A 137 -5.44 2.99 -2.89
N ASN A 138 -6.04 3.00 -4.07
CA ASN A 138 -6.44 4.18 -4.80
C ASN A 138 -7.94 4.41 -4.62
N ILE A 139 -8.35 5.64 -4.37
CA ILE A 139 -9.75 6.01 -4.15
C ILE A 139 -10.21 6.89 -5.31
N ARG A 140 -11.24 6.45 -6.07
CA ARG A 140 -11.84 7.22 -7.18
C ARG A 140 -10.84 7.63 -8.27
N GLY A 141 -9.81 6.78 -8.50
CA GLY A 141 -8.76 7.03 -9.48
C GLY A 141 -7.64 7.95 -8.99
N PHE A 142 -7.59 8.27 -7.69
CA PHE A 142 -6.46 8.99 -7.10
C PHE A 142 -5.45 8.01 -6.52
N ASP A 143 -4.20 8.22 -6.89
CA ASP A 143 -3.07 7.48 -6.37
C ASP A 143 -3.03 7.47 -4.83
N SER A 144 -2.47 6.43 -4.26
CA SER A 144 -2.37 6.24 -2.81
C SER A 144 -1.62 7.36 -2.08
N ASP A 145 -0.65 8.03 -2.72
CA ASP A 145 0.03 9.20 -2.17
C ASP A 145 -0.88 10.43 -1.98
N LEU A 146 -2.05 10.45 -2.65
CA LEU A 146 -3.03 11.52 -2.62
C LEU A 146 -4.23 11.23 -1.71
N ASN A 147 -4.21 10.08 -1.03
CA ASN A 147 -5.22 9.61 -0.09
C ASN A 147 -4.67 9.63 1.33
N SER A 148 -5.55 9.72 2.32
CA SER A 148 -5.17 9.61 3.73
C SER A 148 -5.52 8.24 4.28
N THR A 149 -4.68 7.70 5.14
CA THR A 149 -4.97 6.52 5.96
C THR A 149 -4.83 6.86 7.43
N THR A 150 -5.84 6.52 8.23
CA THR A 150 -5.89 6.82 9.66
C THR A 150 -6.21 5.58 10.49
N TYR A 151 -5.82 5.60 11.75
CA TYR A 151 -6.28 4.67 12.79
C TYR A 151 -6.92 5.48 13.91
N ALA A 152 -8.17 5.18 14.22
CA ALA A 152 -8.94 5.93 15.23
C ALA A 152 -8.89 7.47 15.03
N GLY A 153 -8.92 7.94 13.78
CA GLY A 153 -8.89 9.37 13.43
C GLY A 153 -7.50 10.00 13.31
N VAL A 154 -6.43 9.32 13.72
CA VAL A 154 -5.05 9.82 13.63
C VAL A 154 -4.34 9.22 12.42
N ARG A 155 -3.63 10.05 11.65
CA ARG A 155 -2.92 9.65 10.44
C ARG A 155 -1.84 8.62 10.73
N LEU A 156 -1.77 7.58 9.89
CA LEU A 156 -0.70 6.59 9.89
C LEU A 156 0.48 7.05 9.04
N MET A 157 1.67 6.52 9.35
CA MET A 157 2.91 6.92 8.67
C MET A 157 3.34 5.85 7.65
N PRO A 158 3.90 6.26 6.49
CA PRO A 158 4.51 5.33 5.55
C PRO A 158 5.62 4.51 6.18
N THR A 159 5.59 3.21 5.99
CA THR A 159 6.62 2.30 6.49
C THR A 159 7.79 2.13 5.53
N ASN A 160 7.61 2.45 4.25
CA ASN A 160 8.69 2.40 3.26
C ASN A 160 8.67 3.64 2.35
N ASN A 161 9.68 3.75 1.46
CA ASN A 161 9.79 4.85 0.49
C ASN A 161 9.33 4.45 -0.92
N ALA A 162 8.67 3.32 -1.07
CA ALA A 162 8.24 2.82 -2.36
C ALA A 162 6.74 3.01 -2.50
N SER A 163 6.30 4.23 -2.81
CA SER A 163 4.95 4.43 -3.34
C SER A 163 4.97 4.40 -4.86
N PRO A 164 3.88 4.02 -5.53
CA PRO A 164 3.84 3.84 -6.99
C PRO A 164 4.31 5.07 -7.78
N PHE A 165 3.99 6.26 -7.33
CA PHE A 165 4.42 7.52 -7.97
C PHE A 165 5.55 8.25 -7.23
N GLY A 166 6.20 7.59 -6.28
CA GLY A 166 7.37 8.13 -5.59
C GLY A 166 7.10 9.35 -4.70
N GLY A 167 5.85 9.58 -4.30
CA GLY A 167 5.49 10.66 -3.38
C GLY A 167 5.96 10.41 -1.96
N TYR A 168 6.06 9.14 -1.58
CA TYR A 168 6.50 8.67 -0.26
C TYR A 168 5.57 9.11 0.88
N ARG A 169 4.25 9.26 0.58
CA ARG A 169 3.20 9.57 1.56
C ARG A 169 2.23 8.42 1.77
N ALA A 170 2.14 7.49 0.81
CA ALA A 170 1.22 6.37 0.86
C ALA A 170 1.56 5.40 2.00
N VAL A 171 0.55 5.01 2.77
CA VAL A 171 0.66 3.95 3.79
C VAL A 171 0.57 2.58 3.10
N ALA A 172 1.55 1.73 3.33
CA ALA A 172 1.57 0.36 2.85
C ALA A 172 0.66 -0.51 3.74
N LEU A 173 -0.58 -0.71 3.30
CA LEU A 173 -1.63 -1.38 4.08
C LEU A 173 -1.42 -2.90 4.23
N ASP A 174 -0.47 -3.48 3.50
CA ASP A 174 0.01 -4.85 3.70
C ASP A 174 0.73 -5.05 5.05
N SER A 175 1.25 -3.98 5.67
CA SER A 175 1.83 -4.02 7.02
C SER A 175 0.79 -4.19 8.12
N ILE A 176 -0.51 -3.94 7.85
CA ILE A 176 -1.61 -3.93 8.82
C ILE A 176 -2.48 -5.19 8.64
N PRO A 177 -2.31 -6.22 9.50
CA PRO A 177 -3.08 -7.46 9.40
C PRO A 177 -4.55 -7.25 9.76
N THR A 178 -5.45 -7.98 9.10
CA THR A 178 -6.90 -7.91 9.39
C THR A 178 -7.25 -8.38 10.80
N GLY A 179 -6.39 -9.14 11.45
CA GLY A 179 -6.63 -9.75 12.74
C GLY A 179 -6.93 -8.79 13.91
N PHE A 180 -6.52 -7.50 13.83
CA PHE A 180 -6.81 -6.52 14.87
C PHE A 180 -7.78 -5.39 14.44
N ILE A 181 -8.33 -5.48 13.24
CA ILE A 181 -9.27 -4.50 12.71
C ILE A 181 -10.67 -4.80 13.21
N GLY A 182 -11.33 -3.82 13.84
CA GLY A 182 -12.76 -3.92 14.19
C GLY A 182 -13.66 -3.59 12.99
N ALA A 183 -13.31 -2.57 12.23
CA ALA A 183 -13.96 -2.21 10.98
C ALA A 183 -13.03 -1.31 10.15
N VAL A 184 -13.36 -1.13 8.87
CA VAL A 184 -12.73 -0.10 8.02
C VAL A 184 -13.80 0.83 7.51
N ARG A 185 -13.55 2.13 7.62
CA ARG A 185 -14.42 3.20 7.11
C ARG A 185 -13.70 3.95 5.97
N VAL A 186 -14.34 4.10 4.84
CA VAL A 186 -13.86 4.95 3.74
C VAL A 186 -14.72 6.20 3.68
N THR A 187 -14.11 7.36 3.86
CA THR A 187 -14.74 8.67 3.75
C THR A 187 -14.45 9.25 2.37
N LYS A 188 -15.50 9.60 1.63
CA LYS A 188 -15.44 10.10 0.26
C LYS A 188 -15.71 11.59 0.13
N SER A 189 -16.37 12.20 1.13
CA SER A 189 -16.57 13.65 1.23
C SER A 189 -16.16 14.13 2.62
N ASN A 190 -15.19 15.05 2.68
CA ASN A 190 -14.57 15.48 3.94
C ASN A 190 -15.45 16.49 4.69
N LEU A 191 -15.44 16.37 6.03
CA LEU A 191 -16.01 17.34 6.94
C LEU A 191 -14.92 18.32 7.43
N PRO A 192 -15.29 19.53 7.91
CA PRO A 192 -14.32 20.50 8.44
C PRO A 192 -13.51 19.99 9.62
N ASN A 193 -14.05 19.09 10.45
CA ASN A 193 -13.36 18.50 11.59
C ASN A 193 -12.40 17.36 11.22
N GLN A 194 -12.30 16.99 9.96
CA GLN A 194 -11.37 15.97 9.44
C GLN A 194 -10.15 16.64 8.82
N ASP A 195 -9.02 15.91 8.74
CA ASP A 195 -7.83 16.33 8.02
C ASP A 195 -8.18 16.58 6.54
N ALA A 196 -7.69 17.71 6.00
CA ALA A 196 -7.97 18.07 4.61
C ALA A 196 -7.13 17.29 3.59
N GLU A 197 -6.08 16.57 4.01
CA GLU A 197 -5.20 15.77 3.14
C GLU A 197 -5.89 14.48 2.68
N ALA A 198 -6.74 14.59 1.65
CA ALA A 198 -7.53 13.48 1.16
C ALA A 198 -8.14 13.80 -0.23
N LEU A 199 -7.33 13.96 -1.28
CA LEU A 199 -7.85 14.26 -2.62
C LEU A 199 -8.85 13.21 -3.11
N GLY A 200 -8.52 11.94 -3.00
CA GLY A 200 -9.42 10.83 -3.31
C GLY A 200 -10.42 10.56 -2.18
N GLY A 201 -9.92 10.46 -0.96
CA GLY A 201 -10.66 10.17 0.25
C GLY A 201 -9.77 9.71 1.40
N THR A 202 -10.39 9.27 2.49
CA THR A 202 -9.70 8.77 3.69
C THR A 202 -10.11 7.33 3.99
N ILE A 203 -9.12 6.46 4.20
CA ILE A 203 -9.30 5.10 4.74
C ILE A 203 -9.05 5.18 6.24
N GLU A 204 -10.03 4.83 7.04
CA GLU A 204 -9.89 4.78 8.49
C GLU A 204 -10.01 3.35 8.99
N VAL A 205 -8.97 2.89 9.65
CA VAL A 205 -8.96 1.63 10.39
C VAL A 205 -9.51 1.88 11.79
N LEU A 206 -10.60 1.22 12.12
CA LEU A 206 -11.25 1.33 13.43
C LEU A 206 -10.75 0.20 14.34
N PRO A 207 -10.36 0.51 15.60
CA PRO A 207 -9.93 -0.49 16.56
C PRO A 207 -11.06 -1.45 16.95
N ARG A 208 -10.69 -2.61 17.45
CA ARG A 208 -11.61 -3.48 18.19
C ARG A 208 -11.85 -2.90 19.56
N THR A 209 -13.10 -2.84 19.98
CA THR A 209 -13.51 -2.36 21.30
C THR A 209 -14.19 -3.46 22.10
N ALA A 210 -14.17 -3.36 23.43
CA ALA A 210 -14.88 -4.29 24.28
C ALA A 210 -16.40 -4.21 24.04
N PRO A 211 -17.11 -5.35 24.01
CA PRO A 211 -18.57 -5.37 23.98
C PRO A 211 -19.19 -4.50 25.08
N ALA A 212 -20.44 -4.07 24.88
CA ALA A 212 -21.16 -3.29 25.89
C ALA A 212 -21.49 -4.11 27.13
N GLU A 213 -21.66 -5.42 26.97
CA GLU A 213 -21.97 -6.36 28.02
C GLU A 213 -20.80 -6.49 29.02
N GLN A 214 -21.14 -6.66 30.30
CA GLN A 214 -20.13 -6.92 31.34
C GLN A 214 -19.61 -8.36 31.25
N GLY A 215 -18.31 -8.54 31.44
CA GLY A 215 -17.65 -9.84 31.46
C GLY A 215 -16.55 -9.97 30.44
N TRP A 216 -16.01 -11.16 30.36
CA TRP A 216 -14.94 -11.51 29.40
C TRP A 216 -15.51 -11.95 28.05
N PHE A 217 -14.78 -11.66 26.98
CA PHE A 217 -14.96 -12.28 25.68
C PHE A 217 -13.60 -12.75 25.13
N PHE A 218 -13.64 -13.78 24.30
CA PHE A 218 -12.46 -14.31 23.61
C PHE A 218 -12.83 -14.69 22.18
N GLN A 219 -12.02 -14.28 21.24
CA GLN A 219 -12.18 -14.61 19.81
C GLN A 219 -10.83 -15.05 19.25
N GLY A 220 -10.84 -16.06 18.43
CA GLY A 220 -9.60 -16.53 17.80
C GLY A 220 -9.79 -17.14 16.44
N ASN A 221 -8.70 -17.17 15.70
CA ASN A 221 -8.58 -17.78 14.38
C ASN A 221 -7.25 -18.54 14.30
N ALA A 222 -7.28 -19.75 13.74
CA ALA A 222 -6.07 -20.51 13.40
C ALA A 222 -6.29 -21.22 12.06
N GLY A 223 -5.41 -20.95 11.11
CA GLY A 223 -5.47 -21.50 9.76
C GLY A 223 -4.10 -21.97 9.29
N LEU A 224 -4.12 -23.05 8.48
CA LEU A 224 -2.96 -23.56 7.75
C LEU A 224 -3.29 -23.59 6.27
N GLY A 225 -2.31 -23.28 5.44
CA GLY A 225 -2.51 -23.17 4.01
C GLY A 225 -1.32 -23.64 3.20
N TYR A 226 -1.48 -23.54 1.91
CA TYR A 226 -0.54 -24.05 0.94
C TYR A 226 -0.56 -23.22 -0.34
N GLU A 227 0.61 -22.93 -0.87
CA GLU A 227 0.87 -22.27 -2.16
C GLU A 227 1.47 -23.33 -3.11
N PRO A 228 0.80 -23.69 -4.25
CA PRO A 228 1.23 -24.77 -5.12
C PRO A 228 2.45 -24.45 -5.99
N LEU A 229 2.69 -23.20 -6.38
CA LEU A 229 3.72 -22.84 -7.38
C LEU A 229 5.12 -23.32 -6.97
N ARG A 230 5.46 -23.18 -5.67
CA ARG A 230 6.72 -23.69 -5.08
C ARG A 230 6.47 -24.61 -3.90
N SER A 231 5.23 -25.14 -3.76
CA SER A 231 4.89 -26.06 -2.65
C SER A 231 5.17 -25.46 -1.27
N LYS A 232 4.83 -24.19 -1.06
CA LYS A 232 5.14 -23.47 0.18
C LYS A 232 3.99 -23.49 1.18
N PRO A 233 4.28 -23.58 2.51
CA PRO A 233 3.24 -23.50 3.54
C PRO A 233 2.85 -22.05 3.85
N LEU A 234 1.58 -21.87 4.24
CA LEU A 234 1.01 -20.63 4.76
C LEU A 234 0.44 -20.87 6.16
N SER A 235 0.42 -19.86 7.02
CA SER A 235 -0.31 -19.94 8.28
C SER A 235 -0.90 -18.59 8.66
N ASP A 236 -2.08 -18.62 9.29
CA ASP A 236 -2.79 -17.45 9.77
C ASP A 236 -3.28 -17.70 11.19
N PHE A 237 -3.02 -16.74 12.08
CA PHE A 237 -3.36 -16.82 13.49
C PHE A 237 -3.82 -15.47 13.99
N SER A 238 -4.92 -15.44 14.77
CA SER A 238 -5.26 -14.26 15.58
C SER A 238 -5.95 -14.68 16.87
N LEU A 239 -5.71 -13.89 17.92
CA LEU A 239 -6.37 -14.05 19.21
C LEU A 239 -6.71 -12.66 19.75
N THR A 240 -7.97 -12.45 20.11
CA THR A 240 -8.47 -11.26 20.79
C THR A 240 -9.15 -11.67 22.06
N GLY A 241 -8.80 -11.03 23.15
CA GLY A 241 -9.44 -11.23 24.43
C GLY A 241 -9.60 -9.92 25.18
N GLY A 242 -10.66 -9.82 25.97
CA GLY A 242 -10.93 -8.60 26.71
C GLY A 242 -12.24 -8.64 27.44
N GLY A 243 -12.70 -7.48 27.86
CA GLY A 243 -13.98 -7.38 28.54
C GLY A 243 -14.21 -6.00 29.13
N ARG A 244 -15.41 -5.89 29.74
CA ARG A 244 -15.84 -4.70 30.48
C ARG A 244 -16.10 -5.08 31.92
N PHE A 245 -15.55 -4.28 32.86
CA PHE A 245 -15.62 -4.54 34.32
C PHE A 245 -15.92 -3.23 35.03
N GLY A 246 -17.21 -3.01 35.35
CA GLY A 246 -17.64 -1.72 35.83
C GLY A 246 -17.30 -0.61 34.84
N PRO A 247 -16.58 0.45 35.26
CA PRO A 247 -16.21 1.55 34.35
C PRO A 247 -15.01 1.22 33.46
N PHE A 248 -14.34 0.10 33.68
CA PHE A 248 -13.12 -0.24 32.92
C PHE A 248 -13.40 -1.18 31.76
N SER A 249 -12.70 -0.98 30.64
CA SER A 249 -12.66 -1.92 29.54
C SER A 249 -11.23 -2.18 29.09
N ILE A 250 -10.99 -3.41 28.63
CA ILE A 250 -9.70 -3.82 28.07
C ILE A 250 -9.94 -4.71 26.86
N VAL A 251 -9.16 -4.48 25.78
CA VAL A 251 -9.05 -5.40 24.65
C VAL A 251 -7.58 -5.58 24.30
N LEU A 252 -7.17 -6.83 24.18
CA LEU A 252 -5.87 -7.25 23.74
C LEU A 252 -6.03 -8.10 22.49
N THR A 253 -5.25 -7.79 21.43
CA THR A 253 -5.22 -8.58 20.21
C THR A 253 -3.78 -8.94 19.86
N ALA A 254 -3.56 -10.19 19.45
CA ALA A 254 -2.34 -10.66 18.82
C ALA A 254 -2.68 -11.37 17.51
N SER A 255 -1.96 -11.07 16.45
CA SER A 255 -2.12 -11.72 15.16
C SER A 255 -0.76 -12.01 14.50
N GLY A 256 -0.72 -13.09 13.73
CA GLY A 256 0.44 -13.48 12.95
C GLY A 256 0.01 -14.14 11.65
N HIS A 257 0.71 -13.81 10.57
CA HIS A 257 0.50 -14.42 9.27
C HIS A 257 1.86 -14.74 8.65
N VAL A 258 2.03 -15.97 8.21
CA VAL A 258 3.23 -16.40 7.49
C VAL A 258 2.81 -16.72 6.07
N ASP A 259 3.39 -15.98 5.14
CA ASP A 259 3.22 -16.20 3.70
C ASP A 259 4.56 -16.59 3.11
N SER A 260 4.62 -17.80 2.59
CA SER A 260 5.76 -18.28 1.81
C SER A 260 5.27 -18.65 0.42
N ARG A 261 5.88 -18.10 -0.61
CA ARG A 261 5.45 -18.34 -1.99
C ARG A 261 6.60 -18.35 -2.99
N GLY A 262 6.36 -18.95 -4.14
CA GLY A 262 7.15 -18.76 -5.33
C GLY A 262 6.54 -17.67 -6.22
N ILE A 263 7.39 -17.04 -7.00
CA ILE A 263 6.98 -16.03 -7.99
C ILE A 263 7.76 -16.30 -9.27
N ASP A 264 7.02 -16.46 -10.38
CA ASP A 264 7.60 -16.59 -11.73
C ASP A 264 7.45 -15.25 -12.44
N ASP A 265 8.54 -14.67 -12.94
CA ASP A 265 8.51 -13.37 -13.59
C ASP A 265 9.41 -13.29 -14.82
N VAL A 266 8.97 -12.51 -15.81
CA VAL A 266 9.76 -12.15 -17.01
C VAL A 266 9.57 -10.67 -17.30
N GLU A 267 10.71 -9.95 -17.39
CA GLU A 267 10.73 -8.51 -17.64
C GLU A 267 11.52 -8.20 -18.93
N PRO A 268 10.84 -8.04 -20.07
CA PRO A 268 11.46 -7.47 -21.26
C PRO A 268 11.62 -5.96 -21.14
N ALA A 269 12.76 -5.42 -21.54
CA ALA A 269 12.97 -4.01 -21.83
C ALA A 269 13.17 -3.79 -23.32
N TYR A 270 12.81 -2.62 -23.83
CA TYR A 270 12.87 -2.32 -25.25
C TYR A 270 13.76 -1.11 -25.53
N PHE A 271 14.42 -1.11 -26.69
CA PHE A 271 14.99 0.11 -27.23
C PHE A 271 13.89 1.15 -27.46
N ASN A 272 14.17 2.38 -27.13
CA ASN A 272 13.23 3.48 -27.27
C ASN A 272 13.84 4.63 -28.08
N ASP A 273 14.28 4.30 -29.29
CA ASP A 273 14.88 5.26 -30.20
C ASP A 273 14.41 5.03 -31.65
N ALA A 274 14.66 6.02 -32.50
CA ALA A 274 14.24 5.98 -33.92
C ALA A 274 15.01 4.95 -34.77
N ALA A 275 16.13 4.43 -34.29
CA ALA A 275 16.93 3.42 -35.01
C ALA A 275 16.32 2.01 -34.87
N HIS A 276 15.43 1.80 -33.85
CA HIS A 276 14.85 0.52 -33.55
C HIS A 276 13.31 0.55 -33.65
N PRO A 277 12.73 0.78 -34.84
CA PRO A 277 11.29 0.99 -35.02
C PRO A 277 10.42 -0.25 -34.80
N TYR A 278 11.03 -1.44 -34.68
CA TYR A 278 10.31 -2.73 -34.58
C TYR A 278 10.12 -3.24 -33.18
N GLN A 279 10.12 -2.36 -32.16
CA GLN A 279 10.00 -2.78 -30.76
C GLN A 279 11.11 -3.77 -30.34
N ALA A 280 12.33 -3.52 -30.81
CA ALA A 280 13.50 -4.35 -30.54
C ALA A 280 13.73 -4.51 -29.04
N VAL A 281 14.05 -5.73 -28.62
CA VAL A 281 14.35 -6.04 -27.24
C VAL A 281 15.74 -5.53 -26.90
N ASN A 282 15.84 -4.78 -25.80
CA ASN A 282 17.13 -4.36 -25.24
C ASN A 282 17.65 -5.40 -24.24
N VAL A 283 16.80 -5.77 -23.28
CA VAL A 283 17.12 -6.77 -22.24
C VAL A 283 15.91 -7.62 -22.01
N ILE A 284 16.11 -8.91 -21.74
CA ILE A 284 15.11 -9.76 -21.12
C ILE A 284 15.68 -10.25 -19.81
N GLU A 285 14.99 -9.95 -18.71
CA GLU A 285 15.31 -10.48 -17.41
C GLU A 285 14.26 -11.53 -17.04
N GLN A 286 14.68 -12.77 -16.83
CA GLN A 286 13.83 -13.84 -16.31
C GLN A 286 14.18 -14.09 -14.85
N ARG A 287 13.15 -14.20 -13.99
CA ARG A 287 13.29 -14.25 -12.55
C ARG A 287 12.52 -15.41 -11.94
N ASP A 288 13.16 -16.05 -11.00
CA ASP A 288 12.56 -17.02 -10.08
C ASP A 288 12.74 -16.49 -8.66
N TYR A 289 11.63 -16.27 -7.93
CA TYR A 289 11.66 -15.79 -6.56
C TYR A 289 11.20 -16.87 -5.59
N GLU A 290 11.87 -16.93 -4.46
CA GLU A 290 11.35 -17.51 -3.23
C GLU A 290 11.18 -16.41 -2.18
N LEU A 291 9.93 -16.15 -1.78
CA LEU A 291 9.57 -15.15 -0.79
C LEU A 291 9.13 -15.83 0.51
N HIS A 292 9.54 -15.25 1.65
CA HIS A 292 9.08 -15.65 2.97
C HIS A 292 8.79 -14.42 3.82
N ARG A 293 7.49 -14.09 3.98
CA ARG A 293 7.00 -12.92 4.73
C ARG A 293 6.34 -13.38 6.03
N ARG A 294 6.77 -12.78 7.15
CA ARG A 294 6.18 -12.99 8.48
C ARG A 294 5.57 -11.68 8.95
N ARG A 295 4.25 -11.60 8.98
CA ARG A 295 3.51 -10.45 9.49
C ARG A 295 3.12 -10.68 10.92
N HIS A 296 3.16 -9.62 11.74
CA HIS A 296 2.67 -9.60 13.11
C HIS A 296 1.79 -8.37 13.35
N GLY A 297 0.92 -8.46 14.33
CA GLY A 297 0.14 -7.34 14.83
C GLY A 297 -0.22 -7.56 16.28
N TYR A 298 0.03 -6.55 17.12
CA TYR A 298 -0.36 -6.51 18.52
C TYR A 298 -1.11 -5.22 18.77
N ALA A 299 -2.27 -5.30 19.40
CA ALA A 299 -3.06 -4.12 19.73
C ALA A 299 -3.55 -4.18 21.18
N LEU A 300 -3.61 -3.01 21.83
CA LEU A 300 -4.15 -2.79 23.16
C LEU A 300 -5.11 -1.63 23.12
N GLU A 301 -6.30 -1.83 23.67
CA GLU A 301 -7.23 -0.76 23.98
C GLU A 301 -7.63 -0.84 25.47
N LEU A 302 -7.48 0.28 26.16
CA LEU A 302 -7.93 0.48 27.53
C LEU A 302 -8.97 1.60 27.52
N GLY A 303 -10.09 1.39 28.20
CA GLY A 303 -11.11 2.41 28.38
C GLY A 303 -11.46 2.57 29.86
N TYR A 304 -11.76 3.80 30.25
CA TYR A 304 -12.33 4.14 31.54
C TYR A 304 -13.52 5.05 31.33
N GLN A 305 -14.71 4.56 31.65
CA GLN A 305 -15.99 5.26 31.51
C GLN A 305 -16.79 5.14 32.81
N PRO A 306 -16.58 6.07 33.76
CA PRO A 306 -17.26 6.03 35.06
C PRO A 306 -18.77 6.31 34.95
N ASP A 307 -19.18 7.09 33.95
CA ASP A 307 -20.56 7.46 33.67
C ASP A 307 -20.76 7.77 32.17
N ASP A 308 -21.94 8.26 31.80
CA ASP A 308 -22.33 8.56 30.43
C ASP A 308 -21.68 9.84 29.88
N ASN A 309 -21.09 10.68 30.74
CA ASN A 309 -20.51 11.96 30.36
C ASN A 309 -18.99 11.90 30.15
N ASP A 310 -18.35 10.97 30.81
CA ASP A 310 -16.90 10.94 30.90
C ASP A 310 -16.32 9.63 30.38
N GLN A 311 -15.42 9.75 29.40
CA GLN A 311 -14.70 8.62 28.84
C GLN A 311 -13.24 9.00 28.62
N TRP A 312 -12.31 8.15 29.05
CA TRP A 312 -10.89 8.20 28.71
C TRP A 312 -10.45 6.89 28.08
N TYR A 313 -9.49 6.98 27.16
CA TYR A 313 -8.97 5.79 26.49
C TYR A 313 -7.47 5.89 26.24
N PHE A 314 -6.82 4.73 26.25
CA PHE A 314 -5.48 4.54 25.72
C PHE A 314 -5.52 3.46 24.66
N ARG A 315 -4.97 3.76 23.49
CA ARG A 315 -4.90 2.88 22.34
C ARG A 315 -3.45 2.74 21.90
N ALA A 316 -3.02 1.52 21.63
CA ALA A 316 -1.68 1.26 21.11
C ALA A 316 -1.71 0.08 20.15
N PHE A 317 -0.88 0.14 19.12
CA PHE A 317 -0.58 -1.04 18.32
C PHE A 317 0.88 -1.05 17.84
N ASP A 318 1.34 -2.25 17.52
CA ASP A 318 2.60 -2.53 16.86
C ASP A 318 2.32 -3.58 15.78
N ALA A 319 2.48 -3.20 14.50
CA ALA A 319 2.18 -4.07 13.37
C ALA A 319 3.28 -3.94 12.32
N GLY A 320 3.43 -4.98 11.49
CA GLY A 320 4.39 -4.96 10.41
C GLY A 320 4.77 -6.36 9.95
N TYR A 321 5.80 -6.42 9.11
CA TYR A 321 6.34 -7.69 8.63
C TYR A 321 7.86 -7.68 8.57
N THR A 322 8.43 -8.87 8.57
CA THR A 322 9.79 -9.14 8.10
C THR A 322 9.67 -10.07 6.91
N GLU A 323 10.33 -9.68 5.84
CA GLU A 323 10.37 -10.40 4.58
C GLU A 323 11.78 -10.78 4.22
N ARG A 324 11.93 -11.98 3.72
CA ARG A 324 13.16 -12.46 3.08
C ARG A 324 12.82 -12.96 1.71
N TYR A 325 13.53 -12.49 0.71
CA TYR A 325 13.43 -13.09 -0.59
C TYR A 325 14.77 -13.39 -1.24
N LYS A 326 14.76 -14.39 -2.07
CA LYS A 326 15.86 -14.83 -2.91
C LYS A 326 15.36 -14.79 -4.34
N ARG A 327 16.04 -14.04 -5.17
CA ARG A 327 15.71 -13.89 -6.57
C ARG A 327 16.87 -14.35 -7.43
N GLN A 328 16.73 -15.53 -8.02
CA GLN A 328 17.61 -15.99 -9.09
C GLN A 328 17.16 -15.35 -10.38
N PHE A 329 18.08 -14.80 -11.15
CA PHE A 329 17.69 -14.23 -12.44
C PHE A 329 18.78 -14.36 -13.49
N MET A 330 18.35 -14.33 -14.75
CA MET A 330 19.22 -14.31 -15.92
C MET A 330 18.82 -13.13 -16.79
N ASP A 331 19.78 -12.25 -17.04
CA ASP A 331 19.65 -11.16 -18.00
C ASP A 331 20.25 -11.57 -19.33
N VAL A 332 19.50 -11.30 -20.41
CA VAL A 332 19.93 -11.49 -21.78
C VAL A 332 19.88 -10.14 -22.47
N THR A 333 21.04 -9.58 -22.83
CA THR A 333 21.16 -8.25 -23.42
C THR A 333 21.41 -8.36 -24.93
N ALA A 334 20.50 -7.79 -25.73
CA ALA A 334 20.62 -7.67 -27.18
C ALA A 334 21.50 -6.47 -27.56
N ASP A 335 22.11 -6.47 -28.76
CA ASP A 335 22.94 -5.38 -29.24
C ASP A 335 22.22 -4.36 -30.14
N GLY A 336 20.91 -4.56 -30.34
CA GLY A 336 20.06 -3.70 -31.16
C GLY A 336 20.12 -3.99 -32.67
N ASN A 337 20.77 -5.06 -33.05
CA ASN A 337 20.88 -5.46 -34.46
C ASN A 337 19.76 -6.41 -34.85
N THR A 338 18.55 -5.87 -35.00
CA THR A 338 17.29 -6.62 -35.04
C THR A 338 16.82 -6.90 -36.47
N THR A 339 16.19 -8.08 -36.64
CA THR A 339 15.46 -8.47 -37.85
C THR A 339 14.08 -9.01 -37.46
N ALA A 340 13.03 -8.47 -38.08
CA ALA A 340 11.67 -9.02 -37.90
C ALA A 340 11.49 -10.28 -38.75
N LEU A 341 11.01 -11.36 -38.10
CA LEU A 341 10.66 -12.60 -38.79
C LEU A 341 9.20 -12.55 -39.26
N ALA A 342 8.87 -13.36 -40.27
CA ALA A 342 7.54 -13.39 -40.89
C ALA A 342 6.40 -13.77 -39.90
N ASN A 343 6.70 -14.40 -38.80
CA ASN A 343 5.74 -14.76 -37.74
C ASN A 343 5.59 -13.67 -36.65
N GLY A 344 6.18 -12.51 -36.81
CA GLY A 344 6.19 -11.43 -35.82
C GLY A 344 7.25 -11.60 -34.72
N THR A 345 8.07 -12.66 -34.76
CA THR A 345 9.20 -12.84 -33.86
C THR A 345 10.33 -11.86 -34.25
N LEU A 346 10.99 -11.28 -33.27
CA LEU A 346 12.21 -10.50 -33.49
C LEU A 346 13.42 -11.43 -33.30
N LEU A 347 14.39 -11.30 -34.20
CA LEU A 347 15.71 -11.91 -34.08
C LEU A 347 16.71 -10.82 -33.85
N ASP A 348 17.50 -10.91 -32.80
CA ASP A 348 18.57 -9.96 -32.48
C ASP A 348 19.90 -10.68 -32.28
N THR A 349 20.99 -9.98 -32.32
CA THR A 349 22.32 -10.47 -32.00
C THR A 349 22.69 -10.14 -30.57
N LEU A 350 23.55 -10.96 -29.97
CA LEU A 350 24.06 -10.78 -28.62
C LEU A 350 25.52 -10.41 -28.66
N THR A 351 25.92 -9.44 -27.83
CA THR A 351 27.32 -9.11 -27.63
C THR A 351 27.95 -10.12 -26.65
N VAL A 352 28.93 -10.89 -27.10
CA VAL A 352 29.67 -11.86 -26.28
C VAL A 352 31.12 -11.41 -26.12
N PRO A 353 31.71 -11.51 -24.92
CA PRO A 353 31.18 -11.88 -23.64
C PRO A 353 30.36 -10.76 -23.00
N GLY A 354 29.48 -11.11 -22.10
CA GLY A 354 28.75 -10.16 -21.27
C GLY A 354 27.31 -9.87 -21.66
N ALA A 355 26.83 -10.51 -22.72
CA ALA A 355 25.43 -10.40 -23.14
C ALA A 355 24.49 -11.24 -22.28
N ILE A 356 25.00 -12.22 -21.55
CA ILE A 356 24.21 -13.05 -20.63
C ILE A 356 24.82 -12.94 -19.25
N THR A 357 23.98 -12.62 -18.27
CA THR A 357 24.37 -12.49 -16.87
C THR A 357 23.48 -13.37 -16.01
N ARG A 358 24.07 -14.08 -15.05
CA ARG A 358 23.32 -14.80 -14.02
C ARG A 358 23.54 -14.12 -12.68
N SER A 359 22.45 -13.91 -11.94
CA SER A 359 22.50 -13.10 -10.73
C SER A 359 21.66 -13.69 -9.62
N LEU A 360 22.04 -13.39 -8.38
CA LEU A 360 21.25 -13.63 -7.18
C LEU A 360 21.08 -12.32 -6.43
N ARG A 361 19.84 -12.02 -6.06
CA ARG A 361 19.53 -11.06 -5.01
C ARG A 361 19.01 -11.79 -3.79
N ASP A 362 19.69 -11.61 -2.66
CA ASP A 362 19.36 -12.18 -1.35
C ASP A 362 19.19 -11.03 -0.37
N GLU A 363 17.94 -10.79 0.05
CA GLU A 363 17.62 -9.62 0.87
C GLU A 363 16.68 -9.95 2.02
N GLU A 364 16.80 -9.15 3.08
CA GLU A 364 15.82 -9.07 4.16
C GLU A 364 15.34 -7.64 4.30
N GLU A 365 14.02 -7.47 4.40
CA GLU A 365 13.42 -6.19 4.76
C GLU A 365 12.46 -6.32 5.94
N THR A 366 12.33 -5.22 6.69
CA THR A 366 11.38 -5.10 7.80
C THR A 366 10.61 -3.80 7.65
N SER A 367 9.29 -3.92 7.60
CA SER A 367 8.34 -2.82 7.61
C SER A 367 7.58 -2.88 8.94
N ARG A 368 7.50 -1.77 9.67
CA ARG A 368 6.87 -1.76 11.00
C ARG A 368 6.21 -0.43 11.28
N GLU A 369 4.99 -0.48 11.81
CA GLU A 369 4.23 0.67 12.24
C GLU A 369 3.87 0.55 13.71
N ARG A 370 4.02 1.66 14.45
CA ARG A 370 3.69 1.79 15.87
C ARG A 370 2.79 2.98 16.08
N PHE A 371 1.82 2.79 16.92
CA PHE A 371 0.82 3.77 17.25
C PHE A 371 0.58 3.80 18.75
N TYR A 372 0.51 5.01 19.31
CA TYR A 372 0.16 5.24 20.71
C TYR A 372 -0.74 6.46 20.79
N MET A 373 -1.89 6.37 21.44
CA MET A 373 -2.85 7.46 21.58
C MET A 373 -3.46 7.45 22.99
N LEU A 374 -3.44 8.60 23.61
CA LEU A 374 -4.17 8.87 24.86
C LEU A 374 -5.19 9.97 24.60
N GLY A 375 -6.42 9.76 24.98
CA GLY A 375 -7.47 10.75 24.75
C GLY A 375 -8.66 10.56 25.66
N GLY A 376 -9.63 11.42 25.49
CA GLY A 376 -10.88 11.41 26.23
C GLY A 376 -11.98 12.19 25.54
N GLU A 377 -13.20 11.86 25.90
CA GLU A 377 -14.42 12.58 25.54
C GLU A 377 -15.19 12.89 26.84
N ASN A 378 -15.43 14.18 27.11
CA ASN A 378 -16.08 14.62 28.33
C ASN A 378 -17.22 15.58 28.02
N THR A 379 -18.42 15.28 28.47
CA THR A 379 -19.56 16.17 28.36
C THR A 379 -19.66 17.06 29.60
N LEU A 380 -19.70 18.36 29.40
CA LEU A 380 -19.73 19.37 30.43
C LEU A 380 -21.16 19.94 30.61
N PRO A 381 -21.97 19.40 31.52
CA PRO A 381 -23.34 19.87 31.68
C PRO A 381 -23.45 21.35 32.04
N ALA A 382 -22.47 21.88 32.82
CA ALA A 382 -22.39 23.29 33.20
C ALA A 382 -22.13 24.25 32.04
N LEU A 383 -21.65 23.75 30.91
CA LEU A 383 -21.40 24.50 29.67
C LEU A 383 -22.39 24.09 28.57
N ALA A 384 -23.67 24.15 28.87
CA ALA A 384 -24.76 23.79 27.95
C ALA A 384 -24.65 22.37 27.33
N GLY A 385 -24.07 21.42 28.06
CA GLY A 385 -23.84 20.06 27.54
C GLY A 385 -22.77 20.00 26.44
N THR A 386 -21.81 20.91 26.44
CA THR A 386 -20.66 20.87 25.51
C THR A 386 -19.84 19.61 25.72
N THR A 387 -19.64 18.85 24.66
CA THR A 387 -18.71 17.72 24.64
C THR A 387 -17.33 18.19 24.20
N LEU A 388 -16.30 17.88 24.98
CA LEU A 388 -14.88 18.04 24.63
C LEU A 388 -14.32 16.68 24.25
N ASP A 389 -13.72 16.59 23.06
CA ASP A 389 -12.92 15.47 22.57
C ASP A 389 -11.49 15.94 22.42
N TYR A 390 -10.53 15.18 22.93
CA TYR A 390 -9.12 15.54 22.82
C TYR A 390 -8.23 14.31 22.80
N HIS A 391 -7.09 14.45 22.11
CA HIS A 391 -6.06 13.40 22.13
C HIS A 391 -4.65 13.93 21.93
N VAL A 392 -3.70 13.11 22.38
CA VAL A 392 -2.29 13.16 22.02
C VAL A 392 -1.93 11.80 21.46
N ALA A 393 -1.28 11.80 20.28
CA ALA A 393 -0.87 10.55 19.65
C ALA A 393 0.57 10.64 19.12
N TYR A 394 1.26 9.50 19.17
CA TYR A 394 2.55 9.27 18.52
C TYR A 394 2.42 8.13 17.54
N VAL A 395 2.85 8.37 16.30
CA VAL A 395 2.86 7.37 15.22
C VAL A 395 4.26 7.29 14.63
N GLU A 396 4.74 6.08 14.37
CA GLU A 396 6.04 5.84 13.76
C GLU A 396 5.96 4.70 12.74
N GLY A 397 6.22 5.01 11.46
CA GLY A 397 6.52 4.05 10.41
C GLY A 397 8.04 3.86 10.29
N THR A 398 8.51 2.63 10.23
CA THR A 398 9.93 2.32 10.00
C THR A 398 10.11 1.28 8.93
N TYR A 399 11.14 1.49 8.10
CA TYR A 399 11.61 0.53 7.11
C TYR A 399 13.10 0.27 7.28
N LYS A 400 13.50 -0.98 7.23
CA LYS A 400 14.90 -1.38 7.37
C LYS A 400 15.21 -2.50 6.39
N LYS A 401 16.33 -2.39 5.72
CA LYS A 401 16.99 -3.48 5.00
C LYS A 401 18.31 -3.84 5.71
N PRO A 402 18.37 -4.89 6.53
CA PRO A 402 19.60 -5.35 7.18
C PRO A 402 20.66 -5.80 6.19
N TYR A 403 20.29 -6.33 5.08
CA TYR A 403 21.17 -6.68 3.97
C TYR A 403 20.37 -6.74 2.65
N ASP A 404 21.09 -6.53 1.57
CA ASP A 404 20.60 -6.71 0.19
C ASP A 404 21.82 -7.06 -0.66
N TYR A 405 22.13 -8.33 -0.70
CA TYR A 405 23.24 -8.85 -1.45
C TYR A 405 22.85 -9.07 -2.90
N ASN A 406 23.48 -8.30 -3.79
CA ASN A 406 23.33 -8.46 -5.23
C ASN A 406 24.65 -8.97 -5.79
N SER A 407 24.62 -10.13 -6.43
CA SER A 407 25.77 -10.73 -7.11
C SER A 407 25.46 -10.98 -8.57
N SER A 408 26.40 -10.70 -9.46
CA SER A 408 26.25 -10.95 -10.88
C SER A 408 27.46 -11.68 -11.44
N PHE A 409 27.19 -12.66 -12.28
CA PHE A 409 28.19 -13.46 -13.01
C PHE A 409 27.95 -13.32 -14.49
N THR A 410 28.98 -12.91 -15.21
CA THR A 410 28.90 -12.66 -16.64
C THR A 410 29.32 -13.89 -17.42
N TYR A 411 28.58 -14.23 -18.47
CA TYR A 411 28.91 -15.29 -19.40
C TYR A 411 30.23 -14.99 -20.11
N ASN A 412 31.18 -15.86 -19.95
CA ASN A 412 32.54 -15.73 -20.51
C ASN A 412 33.09 -17.14 -20.80
N PRO A 413 32.62 -17.81 -21.87
CA PRO A 413 33.05 -19.16 -22.20
C PRO A 413 34.57 -19.21 -22.54
N PRO A 414 35.27 -20.31 -22.27
CA PRO A 414 36.69 -20.46 -22.53
C PRO A 414 37.10 -20.29 -24.00
N SER A 415 36.17 -20.52 -24.92
CA SER A 415 36.34 -20.27 -26.36
C SER A 415 35.20 -19.44 -26.90
N ALA A 416 35.56 -18.41 -27.66
CA ALA A 416 34.52 -17.58 -28.30
C ALA A 416 33.66 -18.43 -29.25
N PRO A 417 32.33 -18.21 -29.30
CA PRO A 417 31.45 -18.86 -30.27
C PRO A 417 31.94 -18.60 -31.71
N ALA A 418 31.73 -19.57 -32.61
CA ALA A 418 32.10 -19.44 -34.00
C ALA A 418 31.32 -18.37 -34.81
N SER A 419 30.16 -17.98 -34.27
CA SER A 419 29.34 -16.89 -34.77
C SER A 419 28.75 -16.10 -33.61
N ALA A 420 28.32 -14.86 -33.83
CA ALA A 420 27.60 -14.07 -32.84
C ALA A 420 26.32 -14.84 -32.40
N PRO A 421 26.07 -15.00 -31.10
CA PRO A 421 24.82 -15.60 -30.64
C PRO A 421 23.62 -14.74 -31.02
N THR A 422 22.46 -15.35 -31.12
CA THR A 422 21.23 -14.69 -31.47
C THR A 422 20.13 -15.00 -30.44
N ILE A 423 19.26 -14.01 -30.23
CA ILE A 423 18.03 -14.16 -29.45
C ILE A 423 16.82 -14.04 -30.38
N SER A 424 15.93 -15.04 -30.33
CA SER A 424 14.62 -14.97 -30.98
C SER A 424 13.59 -14.67 -29.92
N TYR A 425 12.86 -13.56 -30.05
CA TYR A 425 11.93 -13.05 -29.06
C TYR A 425 10.52 -12.92 -29.62
N SER A 426 9.52 -13.34 -28.84
CA SER A 426 8.10 -13.14 -29.12
C SER A 426 7.40 -12.56 -27.88
N PRO A 427 6.85 -11.34 -27.96
CA PRO A 427 6.14 -10.73 -26.83
C PRO A 427 4.80 -11.42 -26.53
N SER A 428 4.30 -12.25 -27.43
CA SER A 428 2.96 -12.85 -27.36
C SER A 428 3.00 -14.37 -27.54
N GLY A 429 3.71 -15.07 -26.67
CA GLY A 429 3.67 -16.53 -26.57
C GLY A 429 2.30 -17.08 -26.10
N PRO A 430 2.11 -18.39 -26.00
CA PRO A 430 0.93 -19.01 -25.42
C PRO A 430 0.58 -18.40 -24.04
N GLY A 431 -0.67 -18.03 -23.82
CA GLY A 431 -1.09 -17.34 -22.61
C GLY A 431 -0.61 -15.88 -22.47
N HIS A 432 -0.17 -15.26 -23.60
CA HIS A 432 0.44 -13.92 -23.64
C HIS A 432 1.75 -13.80 -22.84
N VAL A 433 2.47 -14.90 -22.70
CA VAL A 433 3.77 -14.95 -22.03
C VAL A 433 4.84 -14.44 -23.02
N PRO A 434 5.71 -13.49 -22.64
CA PRO A 434 6.89 -13.16 -23.43
C PRO A 434 7.80 -14.39 -23.51
N LEU A 435 8.11 -14.86 -24.70
CA LEU A 435 8.97 -16.02 -24.92
C LEU A 435 10.22 -15.64 -25.71
N TYR A 436 11.34 -16.24 -25.36
CA TYR A 436 12.58 -16.11 -26.12
C TYR A 436 13.36 -17.42 -26.16
N THR A 437 14.26 -17.52 -27.13
CA THR A 437 15.23 -18.61 -27.24
C THR A 437 16.60 -18.04 -27.61
N ILE A 438 17.67 -18.61 -27.03
CA ILE A 438 19.04 -18.25 -27.31
C ILE A 438 19.66 -19.30 -28.22
N SER A 439 20.31 -18.87 -29.27
CA SER A 439 21.04 -19.72 -30.21
C SER A 439 22.48 -19.24 -30.38
N GLY A 440 23.43 -20.17 -30.59
CA GLY A 440 24.84 -19.80 -30.81
C GLY A 440 25.62 -19.45 -29.53
N ALA A 441 25.05 -19.61 -28.33
CA ALA A 441 25.75 -19.45 -27.05
C ALA A 441 25.95 -20.81 -26.37
N PRO A 442 27.00 -21.58 -26.70
CA PRO A 442 27.17 -22.91 -26.18
C PRO A 442 27.39 -22.92 -24.67
N GLY A 443 26.61 -23.76 -23.96
CA GLY A 443 26.71 -23.91 -22.49
C GLY A 443 26.31 -22.64 -21.71
N TYR A 444 25.39 -21.83 -22.21
CA TYR A 444 24.90 -20.65 -21.47
C TYR A 444 24.17 -21.00 -20.17
N LEU A 445 23.78 -22.26 -19.94
CA LEU A 445 23.27 -22.75 -18.67
C LEU A 445 24.36 -23.38 -17.78
N ASP A 446 25.57 -23.63 -18.32
CA ASP A 446 26.67 -24.25 -17.58
C ASP A 446 27.37 -23.22 -16.69
N PRO A 447 27.38 -23.39 -15.35
CA PRO A 447 28.04 -22.45 -14.44
C PRO A 447 29.54 -22.30 -14.66
N ALA A 448 30.21 -23.26 -15.32
CA ALA A 448 31.64 -23.16 -15.67
C ALA A 448 31.97 -22.03 -16.65
N ASN A 449 30.96 -21.55 -17.42
CA ASN A 449 31.12 -20.48 -18.38
C ASN A 449 30.83 -19.07 -17.80
N TYR A 450 30.74 -18.91 -16.48
CA TYR A 450 30.43 -17.66 -15.84
C TYR A 450 31.50 -17.24 -14.84
N THR A 451 31.82 -15.96 -14.82
CA THR A 451 32.79 -15.35 -13.90
C THR A 451 32.15 -14.19 -13.14
N LEU A 452 32.41 -14.05 -11.85
CA LEU A 452 31.92 -12.97 -11.00
C LEU A 452 32.30 -11.60 -11.58
N SER A 453 31.30 -10.76 -11.80
CA SER A 453 31.46 -9.41 -12.35
C SER A 453 31.05 -8.30 -11.41
N SER A 454 30.17 -8.60 -10.45
CA SER A 454 29.69 -7.62 -9.46
C SER A 454 29.26 -8.31 -8.17
N PHE A 455 29.59 -7.69 -7.04
CA PHE A 455 29.04 -8.03 -5.74
C PHE A 455 28.82 -6.78 -4.91
N VAL A 456 27.58 -6.52 -4.52
CA VAL A 456 27.16 -5.34 -3.77
C VAL A 456 26.32 -5.80 -2.59
N ASN A 457 26.51 -5.16 -1.47
CA ASN A 457 25.60 -5.28 -0.33
C ASN A 457 24.95 -3.94 -0.08
N GLY A 458 23.71 -3.93 -0.30
CA GLY A 458 22.94 -2.75 -0.06
C GLY A 458 22.34 -2.66 1.33
N LYS A 459 22.15 -1.46 1.88
CA LYS A 459 21.70 -1.17 3.25
C LYS A 459 20.90 0.12 3.38
N ALA A 460 19.59 0.23 3.94
CA ALA A 460 18.82 1.44 4.21
C ALA A 460 18.07 1.43 5.53
N ARG A 461 17.85 2.55 6.07
CA ARG A 461 16.98 2.77 7.20
C ARG A 461 16.18 4.04 6.98
N ASN A 462 14.87 3.89 7.02
CA ASN A 462 13.94 5.00 6.95
C ASN A 462 13.08 4.99 8.19
N PHE A 463 12.74 6.17 8.67
CA PHE A 463 11.65 6.35 9.61
C PHE A 463 10.81 7.56 9.21
N ASP A 464 9.55 7.50 9.58
CA ASP A 464 8.59 8.56 9.45
C ASP A 464 7.76 8.58 10.73
N ARG A 465 7.80 9.66 11.49
CA ARG A 465 7.15 9.75 12.79
C ARG A 465 6.40 11.05 12.95
N GLU A 466 5.28 11.00 13.64
CA GLU A 466 4.44 12.17 13.89
C GLU A 466 3.96 12.22 15.33
N MET A 467 3.98 13.42 15.91
CA MET A 467 3.21 13.76 17.10
C MET A 467 1.97 14.53 16.66
N SER A 468 0.81 14.03 17.06
CA SER A 468 -0.50 14.64 16.78
C SER A 468 -1.19 15.07 18.06
N TYR A 469 -1.72 16.27 18.06
CA TYR A 469 -2.48 16.86 19.16
C TYR A 469 -3.78 17.42 18.60
N ALA A 470 -4.91 17.10 19.23
CA ALA A 470 -6.20 17.70 18.86
C ALA A 470 -7.06 17.98 20.09
N VAL A 471 -7.83 19.05 20.00
CA VAL A 471 -8.91 19.40 20.93
C VAL A 471 -10.10 19.86 20.13
N ASN A 472 -11.25 19.28 20.34
CA ASN A 472 -12.51 19.58 19.71
C ASN A 472 -13.56 19.89 20.79
N SER A 473 -14.44 20.83 20.52
CA SER A 473 -15.60 21.15 21.35
C SER A 473 -16.86 21.08 20.50
N LYS A 474 -17.88 20.40 20.98
CA LYS A 474 -19.20 20.35 20.33
C LYS A 474 -20.26 20.79 21.31
N THR A 475 -20.89 21.93 21.03
CA THR A 475 -21.91 22.54 21.89
C THR A 475 -23.27 22.41 21.20
N PRO A 476 -24.27 21.75 21.85
CA PRO A 476 -25.66 21.82 21.40
C PRO A 476 -26.16 23.26 21.43
N VAL A 477 -26.89 23.68 20.42
CA VAL A 477 -27.47 25.02 20.32
C VAL A 477 -28.91 24.91 19.87
N GLU A 478 -29.75 25.90 20.23
CA GLU A 478 -31.14 25.95 19.82
C GLU A 478 -31.41 27.29 19.14
N TRP A 479 -31.33 27.32 17.81
CA TRP A 479 -31.54 28.53 17.02
C TRP A 479 -32.72 28.37 16.03
N GLY A 480 -33.80 29.16 16.24
CA GLY A 480 -34.95 29.13 15.34
C GLY A 480 -35.72 27.79 15.36
N ASN A 481 -36.10 27.30 14.18
CA ASN A 481 -36.96 26.11 14.02
C ASN A 481 -36.19 24.87 13.55
N LEU A 482 -34.89 24.82 13.75
CA LEU A 482 -34.07 23.66 13.43
C LEU A 482 -33.96 22.72 14.65
N SER A 483 -33.87 21.43 14.45
CA SER A 483 -33.59 20.42 15.48
C SER A 483 -32.13 19.91 15.40
N ASP A 484 -31.68 19.21 16.40
CA ASP A 484 -30.38 18.54 16.47
C ASP A 484 -29.19 19.45 16.11
N GLN A 485 -29.28 20.70 16.56
CA GLN A 485 -28.30 21.71 16.21
C GLN A 485 -27.05 21.59 17.09
N SER A 486 -25.88 21.77 16.47
CA SER A 486 -24.63 21.90 17.20
C SER A 486 -23.65 22.82 16.51
N LEU A 487 -22.88 23.54 17.32
CA LEU A 487 -21.64 24.22 16.91
C LEU A 487 -20.44 23.37 17.35
N GLN A 488 -19.49 23.19 16.46
CA GLN A 488 -18.27 22.49 16.76
C GLN A 488 -17.05 23.33 16.33
N PHE A 489 -16.06 23.43 17.21
CA PHE A 489 -14.77 24.08 16.93
C PHE A 489 -13.64 23.14 17.36
N GLY A 490 -12.52 23.22 16.68
CA GLY A 490 -11.36 22.46 17.06
C GLY A 490 -10.04 23.04 16.59
N LEU A 491 -8.99 22.63 17.28
CA LEU A 491 -7.60 22.94 17.00
C LEU A 491 -6.81 21.65 16.88
N GLY A 492 -5.85 21.62 15.94
CA GLY A 492 -4.97 20.47 15.74
C GLY A 492 -3.55 20.91 15.43
N VAL A 493 -2.59 20.14 15.89
CA VAL A 493 -1.17 20.29 15.56
C VAL A 493 -0.60 18.92 15.23
N GLN A 494 0.07 18.80 14.08
CA GLN A 494 0.80 17.62 13.64
C GLN A 494 2.25 18.03 13.41
N GLN A 495 3.19 17.31 14.02
CA GLN A 495 4.63 17.53 13.90
C GLN A 495 5.28 16.26 13.39
N ARG A 496 5.71 16.28 12.14
CA ARG A 496 6.24 15.11 11.42
C ARG A 496 7.73 15.25 11.15
N HIS A 497 8.45 14.16 11.32
CA HIS A 497 9.86 14.05 11.00
C HIS A 497 10.12 12.77 10.22
N LYS A 498 10.58 12.92 8.97
CA LYS A 498 10.94 11.83 8.07
C LYS A 498 12.44 11.85 7.79
N ARG A 499 13.10 10.70 7.91
CA ARG A 499 14.50 10.56 7.56
C ARG A 499 14.75 9.30 6.75
N THR A 500 15.48 9.47 5.66
CA THR A 500 15.94 8.39 4.79
C THR A 500 17.46 8.35 4.77
N THR A 501 18.02 7.17 4.94
CA THR A 501 19.46 6.93 4.85
C THR A 501 19.73 5.63 4.11
N ALA A 502 20.73 5.62 3.26
CA ALA A 502 21.21 4.44 2.55
C ALA A 502 22.73 4.34 2.66
N GLN A 503 23.25 3.10 2.65
CA GLN A 503 24.69 2.81 2.72
C GLN A 503 25.01 1.61 1.82
N PRO A 504 25.16 1.79 0.52
CA PRO A 504 25.65 0.74 -0.35
C PRO A 504 27.13 0.42 -0.05
N TYR A 505 27.47 -0.84 -0.16
CA TYR A 505 28.83 -1.34 -0.10
C TYR A 505 29.10 -2.09 -1.40
N SER A 506 30.03 -1.64 -2.22
CA SER A 506 30.52 -2.41 -3.37
C SER A 506 31.85 -3.05 -3.03
N TYR A 507 32.07 -4.22 -3.60
CA TYR A 507 33.34 -4.92 -3.51
C TYR A 507 34.13 -4.63 -4.79
N ASP A 508 35.20 -3.83 -4.64
CA ASP A 508 36.09 -3.51 -5.73
C ASP A 508 37.16 -4.58 -5.90
N ASN A 509 37.75 -4.68 -7.11
CA ASN A 509 38.81 -5.63 -7.43
C ASN A 509 38.42 -7.09 -7.15
N LEU A 510 37.24 -7.48 -7.55
CA LEU A 510 36.77 -8.87 -7.39
C LEU A 510 37.74 -9.85 -8.07
N PRO A 511 38.12 -10.96 -7.39
CA PRO A 511 38.88 -12.00 -8.03
C PRO A 511 38.05 -12.67 -9.13
N PRO A 512 38.67 -13.28 -10.13
CA PRO A 512 38.00 -14.03 -11.18
C PRO A 512 37.39 -15.34 -10.62
N LEU A 513 36.33 -15.24 -9.85
CA LEU A 513 35.64 -16.37 -9.22
C LEU A 513 34.65 -17.00 -10.21
N PRO A 514 34.81 -18.30 -10.54
CA PRO A 514 33.84 -18.98 -11.41
C PRO A 514 32.53 -19.24 -10.62
N LEU A 515 31.40 -19.22 -11.34
CA LEU A 515 30.09 -19.48 -10.75
C LEU A 515 30.02 -20.89 -10.09
N THR A 516 30.78 -21.88 -10.60
CA THR A 516 30.85 -23.22 -10.02
C THR A 516 31.31 -23.23 -8.56
N ALA A 517 32.02 -22.21 -8.09
CA ALA A 517 32.51 -22.12 -6.70
C ALA A 517 31.34 -21.79 -5.72
N VAL A 518 30.25 -21.23 -6.18
CA VAL A 518 29.13 -20.74 -5.36
C VAL A 518 27.78 -21.19 -5.89
N SER A 519 27.74 -22.12 -6.84
CA SER A 519 26.47 -22.68 -7.38
C SER A 519 26.21 -24.08 -6.84
N GLY A 520 24.95 -24.46 -6.74
CA GLY A 520 24.52 -25.77 -6.27
C GLY A 520 23.03 -25.99 -6.42
N GLY A 521 22.58 -27.22 -6.13
CA GLY A 521 21.18 -27.58 -6.26
C GLY A 521 20.81 -28.10 -7.66
N SER A 522 19.52 -28.16 -7.94
CA SER A 522 18.98 -28.58 -9.24
C SER A 522 18.55 -27.34 -10.03
N SER A 523 18.74 -27.40 -11.34
CA SER A 523 18.12 -26.44 -12.25
C SER A 523 16.62 -26.69 -12.25
N GLU A 524 15.84 -25.76 -11.69
CA GLU A 524 14.37 -25.83 -11.77
C GLU A 524 13.88 -25.18 -13.06
N THR A 525 12.79 -25.71 -13.60
CA THR A 525 12.05 -25.07 -14.67
C THR A 525 10.86 -24.33 -14.08
N TYR A 526 10.56 -23.16 -14.59
CA TYR A 526 9.50 -22.29 -14.12
C TYR A 526 8.76 -21.65 -15.29
N TYR A 527 7.74 -20.88 -15.01
CA TYR A 527 6.89 -20.27 -16.04
C TYR A 527 6.25 -21.34 -16.96
N ASP A 528 5.55 -22.30 -16.36
CA ASP A 528 4.99 -23.48 -17.06
C ASP A 528 6.05 -24.27 -17.86
N ASN A 529 7.24 -24.41 -17.32
CA ASN A 529 8.41 -25.07 -17.93
C ASN A 529 8.96 -24.40 -19.19
N HIS A 530 8.72 -23.13 -19.39
CA HIS A 530 9.30 -22.38 -20.51
C HIS A 530 10.74 -21.95 -20.29
N TYR A 531 11.12 -21.75 -19.00
CA TYR A 531 12.40 -21.16 -18.64
C TYR A 531 13.15 -21.98 -17.62
N GLN A 532 14.48 -21.79 -17.59
CA GLN A 532 15.36 -22.22 -16.51
C GLN A 532 16.57 -21.29 -16.43
N ASN A 533 17.06 -21.05 -15.20
CA ASN A 533 18.25 -20.23 -14.93
C ASN A 533 19.54 -21.05 -14.90
N GLY A 534 19.47 -22.38 -15.08
CA GLY A 534 20.56 -23.29 -14.76
C GLY A 534 20.68 -23.53 -13.23
N VAL A 535 21.80 -24.05 -12.79
CA VAL A 535 22.05 -24.36 -11.37
C VAL A 535 22.06 -23.06 -10.54
N ASP A 536 21.39 -23.06 -9.41
CA ASP A 536 21.23 -21.87 -8.56
C ASP A 536 22.53 -21.34 -7.98
N ILE A 537 22.60 -20.02 -7.79
CA ILE A 537 23.60 -19.38 -6.94
C ILE A 537 23.20 -19.59 -5.48
N ILE A 538 24.12 -20.12 -4.68
CA ILE A 538 23.83 -20.45 -3.27
C ILE A 538 23.78 -19.17 -2.43
N PRO A 539 22.63 -18.84 -1.80
CA PRO A 539 22.53 -17.68 -0.92
C PRO A 539 23.56 -17.74 0.21
N GLY A 540 24.22 -16.62 0.51
CA GLY A 540 25.24 -16.54 1.54
C GLY A 540 26.63 -17.03 1.16
N ALA A 541 26.82 -17.69 0.02
CA ALA A 541 28.15 -18.25 -0.34
C ALA A 541 29.20 -17.15 -0.55
N LEU A 542 28.85 -16.05 -1.23
CA LEU A 542 29.78 -14.93 -1.46
C LEU A 542 30.10 -14.16 -0.17
N GLN A 543 29.15 -14.03 0.75
CA GLN A 543 29.37 -13.39 2.06
C GLN A 543 30.44 -14.12 2.87
N GLY A 544 30.50 -15.46 2.79
CA GLY A 544 31.53 -16.28 3.40
C GLY A 544 32.94 -16.07 2.80
N ILE A 545 33.00 -15.70 1.52
CA ILE A 545 34.25 -15.46 0.80
C ILE A 545 34.80 -14.06 1.04
N PHE A 546 33.93 -13.04 0.92
CA PHE A 546 34.37 -11.63 0.89
C PHE A 546 34.24 -10.90 2.24
N GLY A 547 33.41 -11.40 3.17
CA GLY A 547 33.13 -10.68 4.42
C GLY A 547 32.46 -9.34 4.22
N PRO A 548 32.48 -8.43 5.21
CA PRO A 548 31.94 -7.09 5.07
C PRO A 548 32.86 -6.22 4.19
N GLY A 549 32.38 -5.78 3.04
CA GLY A 549 33.13 -4.92 2.11
C GLY A 549 33.40 -3.51 2.63
N ALA A 550 34.44 -2.87 2.10
CA ALA A 550 34.69 -1.45 2.28
C ALA A 550 33.74 -0.60 1.43
N ILE A 551 33.37 0.60 1.90
CA ILE A 551 32.56 1.56 1.14
C ILE A 551 33.47 2.19 0.07
N ALA A 552 33.17 1.98 -1.20
CA ALA A 552 33.85 2.66 -2.30
C ALA A 552 33.45 4.14 -2.37
N PRO A 553 34.27 5.04 -2.94
CA PRO A 553 33.93 6.44 -3.11
C PRO A 553 32.58 6.68 -3.82
N GLY A 554 32.22 5.86 -4.81
CA GLY A 554 30.91 5.93 -5.49
C GLY A 554 29.75 5.57 -4.55
N ASP A 555 29.96 4.70 -3.59
CA ASP A 555 28.94 4.31 -2.60
C ASP A 555 28.67 5.46 -1.61
N VAL A 556 29.69 6.22 -1.24
CA VAL A 556 29.53 7.43 -0.41
C VAL A 556 28.65 8.45 -1.15
N THR A 557 28.90 8.66 -2.44
CA THR A 557 28.11 9.55 -3.29
C THR A 557 26.64 9.05 -3.37
N SER A 558 26.43 7.77 -3.63
CA SER A 558 25.10 7.16 -3.68
C SER A 558 24.37 7.26 -2.34
N SER A 559 25.07 7.15 -1.23
CA SER A 559 24.50 7.36 0.11
C SER A 559 24.02 8.78 0.31
N GLN A 560 24.79 9.76 -0.16
CA GLN A 560 24.43 11.18 -0.05
C GLN A 560 23.26 11.56 -0.97
N GLN A 561 23.19 10.99 -2.17
CA GLN A 561 22.08 11.20 -3.11
C GLN A 561 20.73 10.71 -2.57
N GLN A 562 20.76 9.68 -1.72
CA GLN A 562 19.56 9.09 -1.11
C GLN A 562 19.25 9.65 0.30
N TYR A 563 20.08 10.56 0.82
CA TYR A 563 19.84 11.15 2.12
C TYR A 563 18.75 12.22 2.05
N LEU A 564 17.81 12.13 2.99
CA LEU A 564 16.78 13.13 3.25
C LEU A 564 16.53 13.20 4.75
N ASP A 565 16.50 14.42 5.31
CA ASP A 565 16.02 14.73 6.66
C ASP A 565 14.99 15.84 6.55
N SER A 566 13.71 15.53 6.77
CA SER A 566 12.60 16.43 6.49
C SER A 566 11.65 16.55 7.66
N HIS A 567 11.28 17.79 7.98
CA HIS A 567 10.27 18.14 8.98
C HIS A 567 9.07 18.80 8.31
N GLU A 568 7.88 18.41 8.72
CA GLU A 568 6.61 19.00 8.26
C GLU A 568 5.71 19.25 9.48
N ASP A 569 5.43 20.51 9.75
CA ASP A 569 4.49 20.91 10.81
C ASP A 569 3.19 21.42 10.18
N ILE A 570 2.06 20.95 10.69
CA ILE A 570 0.72 21.35 10.26
C ILE A 570 -0.04 21.89 11.46
N TYR A 571 -0.51 23.14 11.35
CA TYR A 571 -1.35 23.81 12.34
C TYR A 571 -2.74 23.99 11.74
N ALA A 572 -3.76 23.45 12.42
CA ALA A 572 -5.14 23.41 11.93
C ALA A 572 -6.12 24.05 12.90
N ALA A 573 -7.11 24.73 12.37
CA ALA A 573 -8.26 25.21 13.11
C ALA A 573 -9.52 25.04 12.26
N TYR A 574 -10.65 24.69 12.88
CA TYR A 574 -11.92 24.61 12.15
C TYR A 574 -13.10 25.08 13.00
N GLY A 575 -14.18 25.44 12.29
CA GLY A 575 -15.49 25.68 12.85
C GLY A 575 -16.57 25.11 11.93
N GLN A 576 -17.54 24.42 12.51
CA GLN A 576 -18.68 23.87 11.76
C GLN A 576 -19.98 23.98 12.54
N TYR A 577 -21.07 24.08 11.79
CA TYR A 577 -22.43 24.04 12.30
C TYR A 577 -23.17 22.86 11.69
N SER A 578 -24.00 22.18 12.46
CA SER A 578 -24.95 21.18 11.97
C SER A 578 -26.34 21.39 12.55
N GLY A 579 -27.38 20.99 11.81
CA GLY A 579 -28.75 21.03 12.25
C GLY A 579 -29.69 20.37 11.26
N SER A 580 -30.91 20.09 11.67
CA SER A 580 -31.95 19.41 10.87
C SER A 580 -33.21 20.28 10.72
N TYR A 581 -33.77 20.33 9.53
CA TYR A 581 -35.08 20.90 9.24
C TYR A 581 -36.01 19.80 8.71
N GLY A 582 -36.81 19.24 9.60
CA GLY A 582 -37.61 18.07 9.28
C GLY A 582 -36.74 16.89 8.82
N LYS A 583 -36.85 16.51 7.54
CA LYS A 583 -36.07 15.41 6.93
C LYS A 583 -34.73 15.85 6.33
N LEU A 584 -34.43 17.13 6.36
CA LEU A 584 -33.17 17.68 5.79
C LEU A 584 -32.16 17.95 6.90
N GLY A 585 -31.09 17.19 6.92
CA GLY A 585 -29.89 17.47 7.71
C GLY A 585 -28.92 18.33 6.91
N ILE A 586 -28.33 19.33 7.55
CA ILE A 586 -27.35 20.25 6.97
C ILE A 586 -26.12 20.29 7.90
N LEU A 587 -24.94 20.21 7.30
CA LEU A 587 -23.68 20.49 7.99
C LEU A 587 -22.85 21.40 7.10
N GLY A 588 -22.32 22.47 7.65
CA GLY A 588 -21.42 23.39 6.93
C GLY A 588 -20.37 23.97 7.85
N GLY A 589 -19.22 24.27 7.29
CA GLY A 589 -18.10 24.84 8.04
C GLY A 589 -16.86 25.07 7.21
N VAL A 590 -15.82 25.49 7.88
CA VAL A 590 -14.53 25.80 7.25
C VAL A 590 -13.39 25.30 8.13
N ARG A 591 -12.34 24.80 7.47
CA ARG A 591 -11.07 24.44 8.09
C ARG A 591 -9.97 25.31 7.50
N PHE A 592 -9.04 25.71 8.33
CA PHE A 592 -7.79 26.41 7.97
C PHE A 592 -6.62 25.52 8.35
N GLU A 593 -5.63 25.43 7.46
CA GLU A 593 -4.36 24.79 7.75
C GLU A 593 -3.17 25.62 7.29
N GLU A 594 -2.15 25.72 8.15
CA GLU A 594 -0.83 26.23 7.82
C GLU A 594 0.16 25.07 7.85
N THR A 595 0.92 24.91 6.76
CA THR A 595 1.96 23.88 6.62
C THR A 595 3.33 24.54 6.54
N ARG A 596 4.28 24.05 7.32
CA ARG A 596 5.69 24.50 7.34
C ARG A 596 6.60 23.30 7.10
N ASN A 597 7.40 23.37 6.04
CA ASN A 597 8.34 22.32 5.66
C ASN A 597 9.78 22.83 5.75
N HIS A 598 10.65 21.95 6.24
CA HIS A 598 12.11 22.12 6.23
C HIS A 598 12.75 20.80 5.85
N SER A 599 13.68 20.81 4.89
CA SER A 599 14.37 19.60 4.43
C SER A 599 15.86 19.88 4.24
N ASP A 600 16.69 18.95 4.72
CA ASP A 600 18.14 18.89 4.53
C ASP A 600 18.50 17.67 3.67
N ALA A 601 19.39 17.88 2.70
CA ALA A 601 19.80 16.87 1.72
C ALA A 601 21.21 17.21 1.18
N PHE A 602 21.61 16.53 0.10
CA PHE A 602 22.89 16.79 -0.56
C PHE A 602 22.72 17.00 -2.06
N SER A 603 23.57 17.85 -2.63
CA SER A 603 23.95 17.79 -4.04
C SER A 603 25.15 16.88 -4.13
N ALA A 604 25.01 15.71 -4.73
CA ALA A 604 26.05 14.71 -4.75
C ALA A 604 26.14 14.02 -6.13
N GLY A 605 27.34 13.63 -6.51
CA GLY A 605 27.57 13.00 -7.81
C GLY A 605 29.03 12.83 -8.14
N VAL A 606 29.30 12.75 -9.44
CA VAL A 606 30.66 12.67 -9.99
C VAL A 606 30.92 13.85 -10.91
N ASP A 607 32.15 14.40 -10.86
CA ASP A 607 32.59 15.45 -11.76
C ASP A 607 32.93 14.91 -13.15
N ALA A 608 33.32 15.79 -14.07
CA ALA A 608 33.68 15.41 -15.43
C ALA A 608 34.90 14.45 -15.51
N ALA A 609 35.72 14.38 -14.46
CA ALA A 609 36.85 13.46 -14.33
C ALA A 609 36.48 12.14 -13.64
N GLY A 610 35.23 12.02 -13.14
CA GLY A 610 34.74 10.87 -12.41
C GLY A 610 35.03 10.91 -10.92
N ASN A 611 35.50 12.05 -10.37
CA ASN A 611 35.72 12.19 -8.93
C ASN A 611 34.40 12.43 -8.20
N PRO A 612 34.16 11.77 -7.04
CA PRO A 612 32.96 11.97 -6.26
C PRO A 612 32.95 13.33 -5.56
N PHE A 613 31.75 13.91 -5.39
CA PHE A 613 31.53 15.11 -4.58
C PHE A 613 30.19 15.03 -3.83
N ALA A 614 30.07 15.76 -2.72
CA ALA A 614 28.81 15.95 -2.02
C ALA A 614 28.82 17.31 -1.27
N TYR A 615 27.81 18.13 -1.51
CA TYR A 615 27.61 19.41 -0.84
C TYR A 615 26.26 19.42 -0.11
N PRO A 616 26.20 19.82 1.17
CA PRO A 616 24.94 19.93 1.89
C PRO A 616 24.09 21.05 1.30
N ILE A 617 22.81 20.76 1.14
CA ILE A 617 21.79 21.70 0.68
C ILE A 617 20.52 21.55 1.51
N GLY A 618 19.70 22.58 1.57
CA GLY A 618 18.44 22.54 2.30
C GLY A 618 17.39 23.43 1.67
N SER A 619 16.15 23.24 2.09
CA SER A 619 15.02 24.04 1.66
C SER A 619 14.07 24.35 2.82
N ARG A 620 13.34 25.45 2.72
CA ARG A 620 12.24 25.79 3.62
C ARG A 620 11.09 26.33 2.79
N HIS A 621 9.89 25.84 3.09
CA HIS A 621 8.69 26.29 2.41
C HIS A 621 7.52 26.33 3.39
N SER A 622 6.63 27.33 3.26
CA SER A 622 5.41 27.42 4.05
C SER A 622 4.26 27.93 3.21
N TYR A 623 3.07 27.43 3.48
CA TYR A 623 1.84 27.84 2.83
C TYR A 623 0.63 27.63 3.75
N HIS A 624 -0.48 28.26 3.41
CA HIS A 624 -1.75 28.11 4.11
C HIS A 624 -2.89 27.89 3.13
N ASN A 625 -3.89 27.14 3.58
CA ASN A 625 -5.07 26.82 2.78
C ASN A 625 -6.34 26.89 3.62
N VAL A 626 -7.46 27.15 2.95
CA VAL A 626 -8.81 27.20 3.54
C VAL A 626 -9.67 26.17 2.85
N PHE A 627 -10.36 25.35 3.62
CA PHE A 627 -11.16 24.21 3.14
C PHE A 627 -12.61 24.35 3.59
N PRO A 628 -13.49 24.99 2.80
CA PRO A 628 -14.92 24.98 3.06
C PRO A 628 -15.52 23.59 2.78
N SER A 629 -16.56 23.24 3.55
CA SER A 629 -17.34 22.02 3.34
C SER A 629 -18.81 22.28 3.65
N LEU A 630 -19.70 21.72 2.82
CA LEU A 630 -21.15 21.81 2.95
C LEU A 630 -21.77 20.46 2.59
N GLN A 631 -22.56 19.90 3.50
CA GLN A 631 -23.16 18.59 3.39
C GLN A 631 -24.67 18.69 3.56
N PHE A 632 -25.41 18.00 2.70
CA PHE A 632 -26.85 17.86 2.77
C PHE A 632 -27.22 16.37 2.80
N ARG A 633 -28.06 15.99 3.74
CA ARG A 633 -28.68 14.67 3.85
C ARG A 633 -30.19 14.83 3.90
N TYR A 634 -30.91 14.27 2.93
CA TYR A 634 -32.36 14.36 2.86
C TYR A 634 -33.01 12.97 2.85
N GLU A 635 -33.88 12.71 3.83
CA GLU A 635 -34.67 11.47 3.86
C GLU A 635 -35.91 11.61 2.98
N LEU A 636 -35.77 11.23 1.70
CA LEU A 636 -36.84 11.33 0.70
C LEU A 636 -38.03 10.44 1.08
N ALA A 637 -37.77 9.22 1.54
CA ALA A 637 -38.75 8.25 2.05
C ALA A 637 -38.04 7.36 3.10
N PRO A 638 -38.78 6.58 3.90
CA PRO A 638 -38.15 5.61 4.83
C PRO A 638 -37.08 4.78 4.12
N GLU A 639 -35.89 4.75 4.69
CA GLU A 639 -34.73 4.01 4.16
C GLU A 639 -34.25 4.47 2.76
N LEU A 640 -34.68 5.68 2.30
CA LEU A 640 -34.23 6.26 1.03
C LEU A 640 -33.63 7.64 1.28
N ILE A 641 -32.32 7.72 1.20
CA ILE A 641 -31.52 8.90 1.50
C ILE A 641 -30.96 9.51 0.22
N LEU A 642 -31.07 10.82 0.09
CA LEU A 642 -30.33 11.63 -0.89
C LEU A 642 -29.24 12.38 -0.15
N ARG A 643 -28.04 12.41 -0.76
CA ARG A 643 -26.92 13.24 -0.25
C ARG A 643 -26.42 14.14 -1.36
N ALA A 644 -26.04 15.35 -0.97
CA ALA A 644 -25.27 16.27 -1.80
C ALA A 644 -24.16 16.86 -0.94
N ALA A 645 -22.96 16.91 -1.48
CA ALA A 645 -21.80 17.40 -0.75
C ALA A 645 -20.92 18.29 -1.63
N TYR A 646 -20.40 19.34 -1.01
CA TYR A 646 -19.27 20.10 -1.50
C TYR A 646 -18.18 20.07 -0.44
N SER A 647 -16.94 19.81 -0.84
CA SER A 647 -15.78 19.90 0.06
C SER A 647 -14.54 20.32 -0.71
N SER A 648 -13.63 21.04 -0.05
CA SER A 648 -12.31 21.32 -0.57
C SER A 648 -11.27 20.46 0.17
N THR A 649 -10.29 19.93 -0.57
CA THR A 649 -9.25 19.04 -0.04
C THR A 649 -7.88 19.37 -0.62
N ILE A 650 -6.83 18.82 -0.02
CA ILE A 650 -5.44 19.06 -0.39
C ILE A 650 -4.68 17.73 -0.52
N ALA A 651 -3.68 17.71 -1.41
CA ALA A 651 -2.57 16.75 -1.36
C ALA A 651 -1.25 17.52 -1.34
N ARG A 652 -0.48 17.34 -0.30
CA ARG A 652 0.82 17.99 -0.14
C ARG A 652 1.84 17.36 -1.07
N PRO A 653 2.85 18.13 -1.57
CA PRO A 653 3.93 17.53 -2.36
C PRO A 653 4.56 16.37 -1.61
N GLY A 654 4.83 15.28 -2.32
CA GLY A 654 5.54 14.13 -1.75
C GLY A 654 6.94 14.53 -1.27
N PHE A 655 7.45 13.88 -0.24
CA PHE A 655 8.78 14.19 0.28
C PHE A 655 9.88 14.05 -0.76
N ASN A 656 9.77 13.06 -1.66
CA ASN A 656 10.68 12.92 -2.79
C ASN A 656 10.49 14.03 -3.84
N GLN A 657 9.25 14.40 -4.12
CA GLN A 657 8.91 15.44 -5.10
C GLN A 657 9.44 16.83 -4.66
N ALA A 658 9.36 17.15 -3.35
CA ALA A 658 9.82 18.41 -2.78
C ALA A 658 11.29 18.36 -2.26
N ASN A 659 11.97 17.20 -2.40
CA ASN A 659 13.35 17.03 -1.93
C ASN A 659 14.31 18.00 -2.64
N PRO A 660 15.12 18.79 -1.92
CA PRO A 660 16.12 19.63 -2.54
C PRO A 660 17.33 18.85 -3.10
N ALA A 661 17.47 17.55 -2.81
CA ALA A 661 18.61 16.72 -3.26
C ALA A 661 18.85 16.82 -4.77
N LEU A 662 20.13 16.90 -5.16
CA LEU A 662 20.55 16.78 -6.56
C LEU A 662 21.47 15.56 -6.72
N ALA A 663 21.04 14.62 -7.54
CA ALA A 663 21.91 13.55 -8.04
C ALA A 663 22.49 14.01 -9.38
N VAL A 664 23.81 14.30 -9.40
CA VAL A 664 24.48 14.97 -10.52
C VAL A 664 25.51 14.05 -11.17
N ASP A 665 25.40 13.88 -12.48
CA ASP A 665 26.44 13.29 -13.32
C ASP A 665 26.90 14.34 -14.33
N VAL A 666 28.06 14.95 -14.04
CA VAL A 666 28.63 16.01 -14.87
C VAL A 666 29.09 15.43 -16.21
N GLY A 667 29.59 14.19 -16.25
CA GLY A 667 30.09 13.54 -17.46
C GLY A 667 29.00 13.26 -18.49
N SER A 668 27.81 12.86 -18.07
CA SER A 668 26.65 12.62 -18.93
C SER A 668 25.75 13.85 -19.12
N GLY A 669 26.00 14.93 -18.36
CA GLY A 669 25.16 16.13 -18.35
C GLY A 669 23.75 15.86 -17.79
N LEU A 670 23.64 15.02 -16.77
CA LEU A 670 22.37 14.57 -16.19
C LEU A 670 22.22 15.01 -14.74
N VAL A 671 21.05 15.52 -14.39
CA VAL A 671 20.65 15.83 -13.01
C VAL A 671 19.28 15.24 -12.73
N THR A 672 19.15 14.58 -11.58
CA THR A 672 17.86 14.20 -11.01
C THR A 672 17.64 14.96 -9.69
N THR A 673 16.52 15.62 -9.55
CA THR A 673 16.22 16.45 -8.35
C THR A 673 14.72 16.51 -8.13
N GLY A 674 14.30 16.74 -6.87
CA GLY A 674 12.95 17.21 -6.59
C GLY A 674 12.80 18.70 -6.89
N ASN A 675 11.67 19.28 -6.50
CA ASN A 675 11.39 20.71 -6.65
C ASN A 675 10.79 21.28 -5.36
N PRO A 676 11.60 21.90 -4.50
CA PRO A 676 11.12 22.50 -3.25
C PRO A 676 10.10 23.63 -3.42
N SER A 677 9.94 24.15 -4.64
CA SER A 677 8.97 25.24 -4.93
C SER A 677 7.58 24.74 -5.30
N LEU A 678 7.34 23.43 -5.23
CA LEU A 678 6.03 22.85 -5.55
C LEU A 678 4.95 23.38 -4.59
N LYS A 679 3.82 23.71 -5.18
CA LYS A 679 2.58 23.97 -4.45
C LYS A 679 1.86 22.66 -4.14
N PRO A 680 1.07 22.59 -3.07
CA PRO A 680 0.17 21.47 -2.87
C PRO A 680 -0.90 21.44 -3.97
N ALA A 681 -1.28 20.23 -4.40
CA ALA A 681 -2.46 20.06 -5.23
C ALA A 681 -3.71 20.27 -4.37
N THR A 682 -4.71 20.99 -4.89
CA THR A 682 -5.99 21.20 -4.21
C THR A 682 -7.14 20.74 -5.08
N ALA A 683 -8.24 20.30 -4.48
CA ALA A 683 -9.42 19.91 -5.22
C ALA A 683 -10.69 20.54 -4.62
N ASN A 684 -11.61 20.93 -5.52
CA ASN A 684 -13.01 21.17 -5.21
C ASN A 684 -13.81 19.94 -5.60
N ASN A 685 -14.48 19.35 -4.63
CA ASN A 685 -15.19 18.09 -4.77
C ASN A 685 -16.70 18.32 -4.69
N PHE A 686 -17.44 17.77 -5.65
CA PHE A 686 -18.90 17.77 -5.70
C PHE A 686 -19.37 16.33 -5.74
N ASP A 687 -20.23 15.97 -4.82
CA ASP A 687 -20.78 14.63 -4.70
C ASP A 687 -22.30 14.68 -4.63
N PHE A 688 -22.94 13.71 -5.28
CA PHE A 688 -24.36 13.46 -5.15
C PHE A 688 -24.62 11.97 -5.11
N SER A 689 -25.45 11.49 -4.17
CA SER A 689 -25.87 10.09 -4.10
C SER A 689 -27.33 9.91 -3.75
N ILE A 690 -27.87 8.76 -4.18
CA ILE A 690 -29.13 8.19 -3.75
C ILE A 690 -28.88 6.80 -3.18
N GLU A 691 -29.38 6.55 -1.99
CA GLU A 691 -29.10 5.34 -1.21
C GLU A 691 -30.40 4.75 -0.69
N LYS A 692 -30.77 3.55 -1.13
CA LYS A 692 -31.88 2.78 -0.57
C LYS A 692 -31.31 1.68 0.33
N TYR A 693 -31.60 1.78 1.61
CA TYR A 693 -31.26 0.78 2.60
C TYR A 693 -32.28 -0.35 2.58
N LEU A 694 -31.78 -1.60 2.53
CA LEU A 694 -32.58 -2.80 2.37
C LEU A 694 -32.45 -3.67 3.65
N PRO A 695 -33.38 -4.60 3.91
CA PRO A 695 -33.26 -5.54 5.00
C PRO A 695 -31.90 -6.29 4.96
N ASP A 696 -31.49 -6.88 6.10
CA ASP A 696 -30.28 -7.71 6.23
C ASP A 696 -28.97 -6.99 5.87
N ALA A 697 -28.86 -5.74 6.27
CA ALA A 697 -27.73 -4.88 5.92
C ALA A 697 -27.52 -4.74 4.39
N GLY A 698 -28.60 -4.94 3.60
CA GLY A 698 -28.59 -4.72 2.16
C GLY A 698 -28.56 -3.23 1.80
N ILE A 699 -28.13 -2.93 0.57
CA ILE A 699 -28.11 -1.58 0.02
C ILE A 699 -28.27 -1.61 -1.50
N LEU A 700 -28.92 -0.58 -2.02
CA LEU A 700 -28.86 -0.21 -3.43
C LEU A 700 -28.53 1.27 -3.49
N SER A 701 -27.40 1.64 -4.06
CA SER A 701 -27.00 3.03 -4.17
C SER A 701 -26.40 3.37 -5.53
N ALA A 702 -26.59 4.63 -5.91
CA ALA A 702 -25.96 5.25 -7.07
C ALA A 702 -25.41 6.62 -6.65
N GLY A 703 -24.19 6.92 -7.04
CA GLY A 703 -23.53 8.19 -6.75
C GLY A 703 -22.76 8.70 -7.96
N ILE A 704 -22.69 10.01 -8.08
CA ILE A 704 -21.82 10.70 -9.03
C ILE A 704 -20.90 11.64 -8.26
N PHE A 705 -19.69 11.79 -8.76
CA PHE A 705 -18.73 12.73 -8.21
C PHE A 705 -18.01 13.52 -9.32
N ASP A 706 -17.60 14.74 -8.96
CA ASP A 706 -16.75 15.59 -9.79
C ASP A 706 -15.69 16.23 -8.89
N LYS A 707 -14.41 16.07 -9.25
CA LYS A 707 -13.27 16.63 -8.53
C LYS A 707 -12.47 17.49 -9.50
N GLU A 708 -12.54 18.80 -9.32
CA GLU A 708 -11.78 19.78 -10.07
C GLU A 708 -10.47 20.06 -9.33
N ILE A 709 -9.33 19.74 -9.97
CA ILE A 709 -8.00 19.74 -9.33
C ILE A 709 -7.15 20.87 -9.90
N SER A 710 -6.50 21.58 -9.02
CA SER A 710 -5.50 22.61 -9.34
C SER A 710 -4.12 22.20 -8.84
N ASP A 711 -3.09 22.59 -9.57
CA ASP A 711 -1.68 22.41 -9.19
C ASP A 711 -1.26 20.94 -8.99
N TYR A 712 -1.84 19.98 -9.75
CA TYR A 712 -1.42 18.57 -9.70
C TYR A 712 0.07 18.45 -10.04
N ILE A 713 0.79 17.52 -9.41
CA ILE A 713 2.25 17.37 -9.55
C ILE A 713 2.57 16.24 -10.53
N VAL A 714 3.36 16.55 -11.56
CA VAL A 714 3.84 15.56 -12.54
C VAL A 714 5.35 15.60 -12.68
N PRO A 715 6.01 14.46 -12.99
CA PRO A 715 7.41 14.43 -13.36
C PRO A 715 7.60 15.11 -14.74
N ILE A 716 8.74 15.79 -14.88
CA ILE A 716 9.13 16.40 -16.16
C ILE A 716 10.62 16.21 -16.43
N GLN A 717 10.97 16.26 -17.70
CA GLN A 717 12.35 16.44 -18.15
C GLN A 717 12.49 17.83 -18.80
N THR A 718 13.57 18.55 -18.44
CA THR A 718 13.90 19.86 -19.02
C THR A 718 15.40 19.98 -19.24
N THR A 719 15.83 20.97 -20.03
CA THR A 719 17.25 21.31 -20.19
C THR A 719 17.49 22.69 -19.62
N GLN A 720 18.44 22.81 -18.71
CA GLN A 720 18.78 24.07 -18.07
C GLN A 720 20.27 24.15 -17.78
N THR A 721 20.83 25.34 -17.92
CA THR A 721 22.20 25.63 -17.45
C THR A 721 22.17 25.87 -15.94
N LEU A 722 22.82 24.99 -15.18
CA LEU A 722 22.95 25.15 -13.73
C LEU A 722 24.25 25.87 -13.39
N PRO A 723 24.23 26.79 -12.40
CA PRO A 723 25.44 27.37 -11.84
C PRO A 723 26.21 26.31 -11.04
N SER A 724 27.55 26.36 -11.08
CA SER A 724 28.37 25.40 -10.32
C SER A 724 28.42 25.69 -8.82
N ALA A 725 28.09 26.89 -8.40
CA ALA A 725 28.26 27.38 -7.02
C ALA A 725 27.61 26.45 -5.98
N ASN A 726 28.42 25.67 -5.26
CA ASN A 726 28.03 24.72 -4.22
C ASN A 726 27.05 23.59 -4.65
N LEU A 727 26.88 23.38 -5.95
CA LEU A 727 26.05 22.32 -6.49
C LEU A 727 26.88 21.17 -7.10
N TYR A 728 27.92 21.52 -7.86
CA TYR A 728 28.87 20.57 -8.45
C TYR A 728 30.21 21.26 -8.78
N PRO A 729 31.33 20.51 -8.93
CA PRO A 729 32.61 21.09 -9.34
C PRO A 729 32.61 21.48 -10.83
N GLY A 730 33.21 22.62 -11.17
CA GLY A 730 33.37 23.09 -12.54
C GLY A 730 32.72 24.43 -12.83
N GLY A 731 32.49 24.76 -14.07
CA GLY A 731 31.78 25.97 -14.51
C GLY A 731 30.29 25.73 -14.69
N ALA A 732 29.52 26.78 -15.05
CA ALA A 732 28.12 26.61 -15.42
C ALA A 732 27.99 25.74 -16.67
N LEU A 733 27.21 24.66 -16.59
CA LEU A 733 27.02 23.66 -17.63
C LEU A 733 25.52 23.43 -17.91
N PRO A 734 25.19 23.11 -19.18
CA PRO A 734 23.84 22.67 -19.50
C PRO A 734 23.63 21.22 -19.04
N PHE A 735 22.54 20.99 -18.33
CA PHE A 735 22.10 19.69 -17.86
C PHE A 735 20.71 19.34 -18.38
N ARG A 736 20.51 18.07 -18.65
CA ARG A 736 19.19 17.47 -18.77
C ARG A 736 18.71 17.11 -17.36
N ILE A 737 17.64 17.75 -16.92
CA ILE A 737 17.15 17.69 -15.55
C ILE A 737 15.83 16.92 -15.49
N PHE A 738 15.80 15.87 -14.71
CA PHE A 738 14.58 15.19 -14.30
C PHE A 738 14.10 15.77 -12.97
N THR A 739 12.89 16.31 -12.96
CA THR A 739 12.31 16.98 -11.79
C THR A 739 10.76 16.92 -11.83
N PHE A 740 10.09 17.70 -11.00
CA PHE A 740 8.64 17.76 -10.90
C PHE A 740 8.13 19.20 -11.11
N LYS A 741 6.91 19.32 -11.60
CA LYS A 741 6.22 20.61 -11.71
C LYS A 741 4.74 20.47 -11.36
N ASN A 742 4.12 21.55 -10.93
CA ASN A 742 2.67 21.69 -10.90
C ASN A 742 2.14 21.90 -12.32
N VAL A 743 1.06 21.18 -12.67
CA VAL A 743 0.32 21.41 -13.91
C VAL A 743 -1.00 22.10 -13.60
N GLY A 744 -1.60 22.70 -14.63
CA GLY A 744 -2.81 23.47 -14.49
C GLY A 744 -4.03 22.66 -14.07
N SER A 745 -5.21 23.00 -14.59
CA SER A 745 -6.48 22.36 -14.25
C SER A 745 -6.52 20.90 -14.73
N SER A 746 -6.86 20.01 -13.82
CA SER A 746 -7.10 18.59 -14.05
C SER A 746 -8.45 18.20 -13.44
N TYR A 747 -9.03 17.06 -13.81
CA TYR A 747 -10.26 16.60 -13.20
C TYR A 747 -10.34 15.07 -13.09
N ALA A 748 -11.18 14.61 -12.15
CA ALA A 748 -11.68 13.25 -12.08
C ALA A 748 -13.19 13.24 -11.81
N ARG A 749 -13.95 12.61 -12.70
CA ARG A 749 -15.42 12.51 -12.66
C ARG A 749 -15.83 11.06 -12.71
N GLY A 750 -16.93 10.70 -12.05
CA GLY A 750 -17.32 9.30 -12.09
C GLY A 750 -18.71 8.99 -11.62
N LEU A 751 -19.04 7.70 -11.82
CA LEU A 751 -20.28 7.07 -11.39
C LEU A 751 -19.92 5.88 -10.50
N GLU A 752 -20.55 5.78 -9.36
CA GLU A 752 -20.46 4.65 -8.42
C GLU A 752 -21.83 4.00 -8.30
N LEU A 753 -21.92 2.69 -8.54
CA LEU A 753 -23.11 1.87 -8.31
C LEU A 753 -22.79 0.81 -7.28
N ASN A 754 -23.67 0.58 -6.33
CA ASN A 754 -23.51 -0.44 -5.30
C ASN A 754 -24.85 -1.13 -5.03
N TRP A 755 -24.85 -2.44 -5.10
CA TRP A 755 -25.98 -3.28 -4.74
C TRP A 755 -25.51 -4.47 -3.93
N ARG A 756 -26.18 -4.72 -2.80
CA ARG A 756 -26.01 -5.95 -2.01
C ARG A 756 -27.38 -6.35 -1.45
N GLN A 757 -27.77 -7.61 -1.64
CA GLN A 757 -29.06 -8.11 -1.16
C GLN A 757 -29.02 -9.59 -0.88
N LYS A 758 -29.70 -10.03 0.20
CA LYS A 758 -30.03 -11.42 0.49
C LYS A 758 -31.45 -11.73 -0.02
N PHE A 759 -31.64 -12.87 -0.68
CA PHE A 759 -32.89 -13.22 -1.36
C PHE A 759 -33.78 -14.11 -0.48
N ARG A 760 -34.23 -13.62 0.68
CA ARG A 760 -35.04 -14.38 1.65
C ARG A 760 -36.36 -14.92 1.10
N ASN A 761 -36.91 -14.29 0.05
CA ASN A 761 -38.18 -14.68 -0.55
C ASN A 761 -38.07 -15.90 -1.49
N LEU A 762 -36.87 -16.40 -1.72
CA LEU A 762 -36.71 -17.63 -2.51
C LEU A 762 -37.11 -18.86 -1.71
N PRO A 763 -37.75 -19.86 -2.33
CA PRO A 763 -38.28 -21.00 -1.62
C PRO A 763 -37.18 -21.95 -1.12
N GLY A 764 -37.44 -22.56 0.04
CA GLY A 764 -36.62 -23.66 0.59
C GLY A 764 -35.19 -23.19 0.89
N TRP A 765 -34.24 -24.01 0.45
CA TRP A 765 -32.82 -23.76 0.66
C TRP A 765 -32.28 -22.55 -0.14
N LEU A 766 -32.95 -22.15 -1.22
CA LEU A 766 -32.56 -20.98 -2.04
C LEU A 766 -32.69 -19.66 -1.26
N GLY A 767 -33.48 -19.58 -0.17
CA GLY A 767 -33.61 -18.38 0.65
C GLY A 767 -32.31 -18.00 1.42
N GLY A 768 -31.27 -18.82 1.33
CA GLY A 768 -29.93 -18.48 1.80
C GLY A 768 -29.08 -17.71 0.81
N LEU A 769 -29.48 -17.67 -0.48
CA LEU A 769 -28.72 -16.98 -1.53
C LEU A 769 -28.77 -15.45 -1.36
N GLY A 770 -27.72 -14.82 -1.78
CA GLY A 770 -27.60 -13.37 -1.93
C GLY A 770 -26.53 -13.01 -2.95
N ALA A 771 -26.57 -11.77 -3.40
CA ALA A 771 -25.58 -11.24 -4.34
C ALA A 771 -25.17 -9.82 -3.97
N GLY A 772 -23.98 -9.45 -4.40
CA GLY A 772 -23.45 -8.09 -4.33
C GLY A 772 -22.75 -7.73 -5.63
N LEU A 773 -22.93 -6.50 -6.05
CA LEU A 773 -22.26 -5.91 -7.21
C LEU A 773 -21.92 -4.46 -6.89
N ASN A 774 -20.67 -4.07 -7.05
CA ASN A 774 -20.35 -2.66 -7.18
C ASN A 774 -19.60 -2.40 -8.47
N TYR A 775 -19.81 -1.22 -9.02
CA TYR A 775 -19.19 -0.77 -10.25
C TYR A 775 -18.83 0.70 -10.11
N THR A 776 -17.62 1.03 -10.53
CA THR A 776 -17.14 2.41 -10.58
C THR A 776 -16.62 2.70 -11.98
N TRP A 777 -17.11 3.78 -12.55
CA TRP A 777 -16.58 4.36 -13.78
C TRP A 777 -15.93 5.68 -13.46
N VAL A 778 -14.71 5.90 -13.95
CA VAL A 778 -13.93 7.13 -13.75
C VAL A 778 -13.51 7.67 -15.11
N ASP A 779 -13.81 8.95 -15.36
CA ASP A 779 -13.24 9.75 -16.43
C ASP A 779 -12.34 10.81 -15.81
N SER A 780 -11.07 10.84 -16.23
CA SER A 780 -10.08 11.75 -15.68
C SER A 780 -9.18 12.32 -16.76
N ARG A 781 -8.64 13.53 -16.52
CA ARG A 781 -7.79 14.21 -17.48
C ARG A 781 -6.74 15.05 -16.78
N ILE A 782 -5.51 14.90 -17.23
CA ILE A 782 -4.34 15.66 -16.79
C ILE A 782 -3.42 15.96 -17.96
N GLU A 783 -2.75 17.12 -17.96
CA GLU A 783 -1.66 17.41 -18.89
C GLU A 783 -0.36 16.80 -18.35
N ILE A 784 0.07 15.69 -18.94
CA ILE A 784 1.28 14.98 -18.53
C ILE A 784 2.56 15.52 -19.19
N ARG A 785 2.43 16.08 -20.41
CA ARG A 785 3.49 16.76 -21.19
C ARG A 785 2.88 17.97 -21.89
N PRO A 786 3.64 18.97 -22.31
CA PRO A 786 3.12 20.19 -22.94
C PRO A 786 2.18 19.89 -24.11
N GLY A 787 0.90 20.22 -23.95
CA GLY A 787 -0.18 19.98 -24.94
C GLY A 787 -0.63 18.52 -25.05
N GLU A 788 -0.09 17.60 -24.26
CA GLU A 788 -0.46 16.19 -24.25
C GLU A 788 -1.21 15.81 -22.98
N TYR A 789 -2.40 15.26 -23.17
CA TYR A 789 -3.30 14.87 -22.09
C TYR A 789 -3.44 13.36 -22.00
N SER A 790 -3.59 12.87 -20.76
CA SER A 790 -3.82 11.47 -20.40
C SER A 790 -4.84 11.36 -19.29
N MET A 791 -5.19 10.13 -18.90
CA MET A 791 -5.87 9.87 -17.63
C MET A 791 -4.93 10.21 -16.46
N LEU A 792 -5.49 10.43 -15.28
CA LEU A 792 -4.71 10.51 -14.05
C LEU A 792 -3.94 9.20 -13.85
N PRO A 793 -2.70 9.27 -13.34
CA PRO A 793 -1.99 8.06 -12.92
C PRO A 793 -2.81 7.24 -11.92
N SER A 794 -2.74 5.91 -12.03
CA SER A 794 -3.49 4.93 -11.22
C SER A 794 -5.03 5.02 -11.32
N ALA A 795 -5.56 5.72 -12.32
CA ALA A 795 -7.00 5.87 -12.54
C ALA A 795 -7.52 4.79 -13.51
N SER A 796 -7.85 3.61 -13.00
CA SER A 796 -8.58 2.62 -13.81
C SER A 796 -9.94 3.17 -14.23
N LYS A 797 -10.23 3.15 -15.54
CA LYS A 797 -11.50 3.67 -16.08
C LYS A 797 -12.72 2.90 -15.59
N ASN A 798 -12.58 1.59 -15.44
CA ASN A 798 -13.65 0.71 -14.97
C ASN A 798 -13.13 -0.22 -13.89
N THR A 799 -13.81 -0.24 -12.75
CA THR A 799 -13.55 -1.17 -11.64
C THR A 799 -14.85 -1.80 -11.21
N TRP A 800 -14.89 -3.11 -11.01
CA TRP A 800 -16.07 -3.77 -10.49
C TRP A 800 -15.74 -4.92 -9.56
N ASN A 801 -16.64 -5.16 -8.60
CA ASN A 801 -16.64 -6.33 -7.73
C ASN A 801 -17.99 -7.02 -7.82
N ALA A 802 -18.01 -8.32 -7.99
CA ALA A 802 -19.20 -9.15 -7.95
C ALA A 802 -19.03 -10.26 -6.90
N THR A 803 -20.03 -10.45 -6.05
CA THR A 803 -20.02 -11.50 -5.03
C THR A 803 -21.34 -12.26 -5.08
N LEU A 804 -21.25 -13.58 -5.21
CA LEU A 804 -22.36 -14.48 -4.96
C LEU A 804 -22.13 -15.12 -3.59
N PHE A 805 -23.13 -15.05 -2.72
CA PHE A 805 -23.00 -15.64 -1.38
C PHE A 805 -24.23 -16.46 -0.98
N TYR A 806 -24.03 -17.37 -0.05
CA TYR A 806 -25.06 -18.21 0.55
C TYR A 806 -24.87 -18.23 2.06
N GLU A 807 -25.94 -17.94 2.79
CA GLU A 807 -25.91 -17.90 4.26
C GLU A 807 -27.19 -18.52 4.82
N ARG A 808 -27.10 -19.76 5.31
CA ARG A 808 -28.23 -20.45 5.93
C ARG A 808 -27.79 -21.63 6.78
N ALA A 809 -28.43 -21.82 7.94
CA ALA A 809 -28.24 -22.96 8.84
C ALA A 809 -26.75 -23.20 9.18
N GLY A 810 -26.02 -22.15 9.51
CA GLY A 810 -24.61 -22.21 9.86
C GLY A 810 -23.65 -22.31 8.65
N LEU A 811 -24.15 -22.64 7.44
CA LEU A 811 -23.34 -22.68 6.23
C LEU A 811 -23.25 -21.28 5.61
N LYS A 812 -22.02 -20.80 5.39
CA LYS A 812 -21.73 -19.58 4.66
C LYS A 812 -20.78 -19.91 3.50
N LEU A 813 -21.15 -19.52 2.30
CA LEU A 813 -20.33 -19.65 1.09
C LEU A 813 -20.21 -18.27 0.44
N ALA A 814 -19.06 -17.95 -0.14
CA ALA A 814 -18.87 -16.75 -0.95
C ALA A 814 -17.93 -17.03 -2.13
N LEU A 815 -18.34 -16.59 -3.29
CA LEU A 815 -17.51 -16.51 -4.49
C LEU A 815 -17.47 -15.05 -4.90
N ALA A 816 -16.28 -14.47 -4.93
CA ALA A 816 -16.09 -13.06 -5.20
C ALA A 816 -15.11 -12.87 -6.36
N ALA A 817 -15.48 -12.01 -7.30
CA ALA A 817 -14.62 -11.59 -8.41
C ALA A 817 -14.37 -10.08 -8.33
N TYR A 818 -13.16 -9.66 -8.66
CA TYR A 818 -12.72 -8.28 -8.76
C TYR A 818 -12.09 -8.06 -10.13
N SER A 819 -12.35 -6.90 -10.76
CA SER A 819 -11.69 -6.52 -12.01
C SER A 819 -11.43 -5.03 -12.05
N ALA A 820 -10.27 -4.65 -12.60
CA ALA A 820 -9.88 -3.29 -12.92
C ALA A 820 -9.35 -3.23 -14.36
N SER A 821 -9.78 -2.20 -15.11
CA SER A 821 -9.22 -1.95 -16.45
C SER A 821 -7.77 -1.47 -16.36
N ALA A 822 -7.07 -1.49 -17.48
CA ALA A 822 -5.72 -0.91 -17.55
C ALA A 822 -5.71 0.57 -17.13
N ASP A 823 -4.63 1.00 -16.49
CA ASP A 823 -4.41 2.37 -16.02
C ASP A 823 -2.95 2.82 -16.26
N LEU A 824 -2.74 4.13 -16.30
CA LEU A 824 -1.41 4.73 -16.43
C LEU A 824 -0.65 4.57 -15.13
N PHE A 825 0.44 3.81 -15.16
CA PHE A 825 1.30 3.58 -13.99
C PHE A 825 2.51 4.52 -13.94
N GLY A 826 3.15 4.79 -15.08
CA GLY A 826 4.34 5.65 -15.15
C GLY A 826 4.31 6.56 -16.39
N ILE A 827 4.72 7.82 -16.19
CA ILE A 827 4.82 8.80 -17.26
C ILE A 827 6.24 8.77 -17.81
N GLY A 828 6.38 8.34 -19.07
CA GLY A 828 7.64 8.33 -19.82
C GLY A 828 7.97 9.66 -20.49
N ASN A 829 9.06 9.67 -21.26
CA ASN A 829 9.46 10.85 -22.04
C ASN A 829 8.49 11.17 -23.18
N ASP A 830 7.82 10.17 -23.70
CA ASP A 830 6.81 10.23 -24.75
C ASP A 830 5.77 9.13 -24.53
N ARG A 831 4.70 9.14 -25.33
CA ARG A 831 3.60 8.18 -25.22
C ARG A 831 4.03 6.72 -25.42
N SER A 832 5.06 6.47 -26.21
CA SER A 832 5.55 5.12 -26.46
C SER A 832 6.33 4.54 -25.28
N SER A 833 6.79 5.40 -24.37
CA SER A 833 7.52 5.05 -23.16
C SER A 833 6.66 5.15 -21.88
N ASP A 834 5.40 5.57 -21.99
CA ASP A 834 4.45 5.52 -20.86
C ASP A 834 4.20 4.07 -20.41
N ILE A 835 4.16 3.83 -19.11
CA ILE A 835 3.96 2.51 -18.52
C ILE A 835 2.51 2.38 -18.03
N TYR A 836 1.90 1.25 -18.30
CA TYR A 836 0.53 0.94 -17.90
C TYR A 836 0.46 -0.36 -17.12
N ASN A 837 -0.33 -0.38 -16.04
CA ASN A 837 -0.87 -1.62 -15.49
C ASN A 837 -1.78 -2.27 -16.54
N ALA A 838 -1.64 -3.56 -16.77
CA ALA A 838 -2.57 -4.29 -17.61
C ALA A 838 -3.91 -4.52 -16.89
N GLN A 839 -4.98 -4.70 -17.66
CA GLN A 839 -6.26 -5.12 -17.10
C GLN A 839 -6.08 -6.43 -16.33
N ARG A 840 -6.69 -6.51 -15.12
CA ARG A 840 -6.66 -7.72 -14.30
C ARG A 840 -8.04 -8.10 -13.79
N THR A 841 -8.26 -9.41 -13.68
CA THR A 841 -9.48 -9.96 -13.06
C THR A 841 -9.06 -11.10 -12.14
N SER A 842 -9.42 -11.02 -10.86
CA SER A 842 -9.16 -12.08 -9.87
C SER A 842 -10.46 -12.65 -9.33
N MET A 843 -10.40 -13.89 -8.84
CA MET A 843 -11.55 -14.59 -8.26
C MET A 843 -11.10 -15.31 -6.98
N ASP A 844 -11.91 -15.16 -5.93
CA ASP A 844 -11.66 -15.74 -4.60
C ASP A 844 -12.89 -16.53 -4.15
N PHE A 845 -12.65 -17.58 -3.36
CA PHE A 845 -13.71 -18.43 -2.79
C PHE A 845 -13.53 -18.59 -1.29
N SER A 846 -14.62 -18.62 -0.56
CA SER A 846 -14.65 -18.94 0.87
C SER A 846 -15.85 -19.82 1.20
N ALA A 847 -15.65 -20.80 2.06
CA ALA A 847 -16.69 -21.63 2.65
C ALA A 847 -16.47 -21.73 4.16
N SER A 848 -17.53 -21.59 4.96
CA SER A 848 -17.45 -21.80 6.41
C SER A 848 -18.71 -22.45 6.93
N TYR A 849 -18.57 -23.19 8.03
CA TYR A 849 -19.67 -23.83 8.71
C TYR A 849 -19.60 -23.62 10.23
N GLU A 850 -20.67 -23.09 10.78
CA GLU A 850 -20.81 -22.84 12.22
C GLU A 850 -21.13 -24.17 12.93
N LEU A 851 -20.31 -24.53 13.90
CA LEU A 851 -20.45 -25.70 14.77
C LEU A 851 -21.09 -25.25 16.09
N PRO A 852 -21.60 -26.21 16.92
CA PRO A 852 -21.99 -25.91 18.30
C PRO A 852 -20.87 -25.24 19.10
N GLU A 853 -21.24 -24.50 20.15
CA GLU A 853 -20.30 -23.80 21.05
C GLU A 853 -19.44 -22.74 20.38
N ASP A 854 -20.03 -22.01 19.39
CA ASP A 854 -19.45 -20.85 18.70
C ASP A 854 -18.11 -21.13 17.97
N TRP A 855 -17.92 -22.39 17.58
CA TRP A 855 -16.83 -22.77 16.68
C TRP A 855 -17.25 -22.64 15.20
N THR A 856 -16.32 -22.26 14.35
CA THR A 856 -16.52 -22.21 12.89
C THR A 856 -15.33 -22.84 12.19
N ILE A 857 -15.57 -23.83 11.34
CA ILE A 857 -14.55 -24.33 10.40
C ILE A 857 -14.65 -23.57 9.09
N TYR A 858 -13.51 -23.34 8.43
CA TYR A 858 -13.51 -22.64 7.15
C TYR A 858 -12.46 -23.15 6.18
N VAL A 859 -12.73 -22.91 4.90
CA VAL A 859 -11.80 -23.13 3.78
C VAL A 859 -11.84 -21.89 2.88
N GLN A 860 -10.68 -21.44 2.44
CA GLN A 860 -10.53 -20.27 1.57
C GLN A 860 -9.60 -20.59 0.42
N ALA A 861 -9.88 -20.03 -0.76
CA ALA A 861 -9.02 -20.08 -1.93
C ALA A 861 -8.92 -18.69 -2.56
N LYS A 862 -7.72 -18.22 -2.84
CA LYS A 862 -7.42 -16.91 -3.40
C LYS A 862 -6.82 -17.07 -4.79
N ASN A 863 -7.11 -16.10 -5.66
CA ASN A 863 -6.61 -16.03 -7.04
C ASN A 863 -6.91 -17.30 -7.86
N LEU A 864 -8.15 -17.79 -7.82
CA LEU A 864 -8.56 -19.03 -8.52
C LEU A 864 -8.31 -19.00 -10.03
N LEU A 865 -8.29 -17.81 -10.65
CA LEU A 865 -8.00 -17.62 -12.07
C LEU A 865 -6.51 -17.64 -12.40
N ASP A 866 -5.64 -17.66 -11.37
CA ASP A 866 -4.18 -17.58 -11.55
C ASP A 866 -3.76 -16.37 -12.38
N THR A 867 -4.39 -15.23 -12.09
CA THR A 867 -4.19 -13.99 -12.84
C THR A 867 -2.83 -13.40 -12.52
N PRO A 868 -1.98 -13.14 -13.53
CA PRO A 868 -0.70 -12.49 -13.32
C PRO A 868 -0.87 -11.01 -13.03
N HIS A 869 0.15 -10.42 -12.40
CA HIS A 869 0.37 -8.99 -12.42
C HIS A 869 1.22 -8.63 -13.63
N ALA A 870 0.76 -7.71 -14.44
CA ALA A 870 1.43 -7.41 -15.71
C ALA A 870 1.46 -5.91 -16.01
N PHE A 871 2.57 -5.49 -16.60
CA PHE A 871 2.76 -4.12 -17.11
C PHE A 871 3.14 -4.14 -18.59
N TYR A 872 2.81 -3.07 -19.30
CA TYR A 872 3.24 -2.85 -20.66
C TYR A 872 3.67 -1.40 -20.88
N GLN A 873 4.52 -1.18 -21.87
CA GLN A 873 5.05 0.13 -22.24
C GLN A 873 4.42 0.62 -23.54
N GLY A 874 3.68 1.74 -23.49
CA GLY A 874 3.02 2.39 -24.62
C GLY A 874 1.87 1.58 -25.25
N SER A 875 2.06 0.28 -25.44
CA SER A 875 1.09 -0.62 -26.09
C SER A 875 1.08 -2.00 -25.41
N PRO A 876 -0.08 -2.67 -25.30
CA PRO A 876 -0.16 -4.04 -24.78
C PRO A 876 0.73 -5.07 -25.50
N SER A 877 1.15 -4.78 -26.74
CA SER A 877 2.11 -5.61 -27.48
C SER A 877 3.55 -5.49 -26.98
N ARG A 878 3.84 -4.59 -26.03
CA ARG A 878 5.14 -4.40 -25.40
C ARG A 878 5.07 -4.68 -23.90
N PRO A 879 4.87 -5.95 -23.47
CA PRO A 879 4.91 -6.30 -22.07
C PRO A 879 6.29 -5.99 -21.50
N ILE A 880 6.35 -5.39 -20.31
CA ILE A 880 7.62 -5.09 -19.61
C ILE A 880 7.74 -5.85 -18.30
N GLN A 881 6.65 -6.45 -17.82
CA GLN A 881 6.64 -7.34 -16.69
C GLN A 881 5.43 -8.24 -16.76
N ARG A 882 5.60 -9.48 -16.33
CA ARG A 882 4.51 -10.44 -16.18
C ARG A 882 4.84 -11.43 -15.08
N GLU A 883 4.26 -11.20 -13.91
CA GLU A 883 4.48 -11.98 -12.69
C GLU A 883 3.32 -12.90 -12.36
N PHE A 884 3.60 -14.17 -12.07
CA PHE A 884 2.66 -15.14 -11.52
C PHE A 884 2.97 -15.41 -10.06
N TYR A 885 1.95 -15.29 -9.22
CA TYR A 885 2.01 -15.52 -7.78
C TYR A 885 1.34 -16.82 -7.34
N GLY A 886 0.74 -17.55 -8.29
CA GLY A 886 0.01 -18.78 -8.02
C GLY A 886 -1.34 -18.55 -7.34
N ARG A 887 -1.97 -19.68 -7.01
CA ARG A 887 -3.18 -19.76 -6.18
C ARG A 887 -2.78 -20.03 -4.74
N THR A 888 -3.59 -19.58 -3.77
CA THR A 888 -3.37 -19.95 -2.38
C THR A 888 -4.61 -20.61 -1.79
N TYR A 889 -4.40 -21.58 -0.91
CA TYR A 889 -5.46 -22.32 -0.23
C TYR A 889 -5.21 -22.26 1.28
N LEU A 890 -6.25 -21.99 2.07
CA LEU A 890 -6.19 -21.91 3.52
C LEU A 890 -7.39 -22.65 4.12
N ALA A 891 -7.18 -23.44 5.16
CA ALA A 891 -8.23 -24.07 5.96
C ALA A 891 -7.96 -23.84 7.44
N GLY A 892 -9.00 -23.68 8.23
CA GLY A 892 -8.80 -23.36 9.65
C GLY A 892 -10.08 -23.40 10.47
N VAL A 893 -9.92 -22.91 11.69
CA VAL A 893 -10.99 -22.81 12.70
C VAL A 893 -11.02 -21.41 13.28
N ARG A 894 -12.23 -20.96 13.62
CA ARG A 894 -12.49 -19.75 14.40
C ARG A 894 -13.33 -20.10 15.60
N PHE A 895 -13.21 -19.32 16.65
CA PHE A 895 -14.07 -19.40 17.82
C PHE A 895 -14.38 -18.00 18.38
N SER A 896 -15.53 -17.87 19.07
CA SER A 896 -15.95 -16.65 19.73
C SER A 896 -16.74 -17.02 21.00
N PHE A 897 -16.23 -16.66 22.18
CA PHE A 897 -16.86 -16.96 23.48
C PHE A 897 -17.17 -15.69 24.26
#